data_16688d348b2a0dd0fd49a81bb95c19f3
#
_entry.id   16688d348b2a0dd0fd49a81bb95c19f3
#
_cell.length_a   1.000
_cell.length_b   1.000
_cell.length_c   1.000
_cell.angle_alpha   90.00
_cell.angle_beta   90.00
_cell.angle_gamma   90.00
#
_symmetry.space_group_name_H-M   'P 1'
#
loop_
_entity.id
_entity.type
_entity.pdbx_description
1 polymer ?
#
loop_
_entity_poly.entity_id
_entity_poly.type
_entity_poly.pdbx_seq_one_letter_code
_entity_poly.pdbx_strand_id
1 'polypeptide(L)'
;MHEPGPPRVTSVGRSVELAPRDPDPDGTYQWRLLDAPAARRDDDASRHERGDEDGCDDEKGGVGASTGQSERTHTVLVPGETTRADDPVVHLDPDAPGLYVLELAAPDGTHRQRVRVFPDERRETTIRVPTSALPVPDDDVDRVSVMWRHNDRLLARDRPERVGDEWVLQTAVPPGRHDVGFLANDDRATSHHHTHEVPGPGRPRLSLDTSVVPGGDDRAETPTERDTNGPVLVVDADVDVPPTAGCDPSDVDVEFFVDDRDADPESAARTEARAEAQRLTVPVDTLSDLCRGDEETNAGLRIHAVPRTARHGVMATVTVRPTDCVDTDAPVRATDPHAPPAWADSPTIYEVYVRSFAGDTLPTTFAEIERRVPYVESLGVDVLWLTPVLASPTDHGYHVTDYDETATDLGSRQAFESLVDACHDAEIRVVFDLVINHTSRDHPAFQMHAAGVPAYRDHYRRTDGAFDVTDTGWAILDSDDMPEYYFDWGRIPNLNFDSPTVRRWLLDVVDQWAAVVDGFRADVAWGISHGFWKEVADRVPDDLLLLDETLPHDPFYGGGEFHLHYDTSLYEVLHDIGAGDAPADAVSDALDRAEWLGFDDPGAQMRYVENHDEPRYRAEHGDEAARAAAAVTFTLPGSPMVYAGQERGNETTRGPFRWHDGDTALTEFHRELSRVREAEPLLRADGVRFDGAAAEVEVRHGDPERVTAYERRASDAVADSRSDSTPDRRLVVINFADEPATVAVPDELERDLFAGERRVGESLVVDTVAVLA
;
A
#
# COMPACT_ATOMS: atom_id res chain seq x y z
N MET A 1 2.43 -3.73 -27.16
CA MET A 1 1.18 -4.53 -27.13
C MET A 1 0.16 -3.75 -26.32
N HIS A 2 -1.10 -3.68 -26.82
CA HIS A 2 -2.14 -2.87 -26.17
C HIS A 2 -3.11 -3.72 -25.33
N GLU A 3 -2.70 -4.91 -24.93
CA GLU A 3 -3.48 -5.76 -24.02
C GLU A 3 -3.76 -5.04 -22.68
N PRO A 4 -4.90 -5.25 -22.03
CA PRO A 4 -5.31 -4.44 -20.88
C PRO A 4 -4.67 -4.85 -19.54
N GLY A 5 -3.64 -5.68 -19.55
CA GLY A 5 -2.95 -6.13 -18.33
C GLY A 5 -3.68 -7.26 -17.58
N PRO A 6 -3.31 -7.53 -16.30
CA PRO A 6 -3.86 -8.64 -15.54
C PRO A 6 -5.36 -8.47 -15.26
N PRO A 7 -6.10 -9.56 -14.96
CA PRO A 7 -7.48 -9.50 -14.49
C PRO A 7 -7.63 -8.55 -13.31
N ARG A 8 -8.79 -7.92 -13.18
CA ARG A 8 -9.09 -6.97 -12.10
C ARG A 8 -10.01 -7.60 -11.06
N VAL A 9 -9.82 -7.18 -9.83
CA VAL A 9 -10.65 -7.57 -8.68
C VAL A 9 -11.17 -6.31 -8.01
N THR A 10 -12.46 -6.27 -7.69
CA THR A 10 -13.08 -5.13 -6.98
C THR A 10 -14.34 -5.59 -6.22
N SER A 11 -15.00 -4.66 -5.54
CA SER A 11 -16.33 -4.84 -4.92
C SER A 11 -17.38 -3.96 -5.59
N VAL A 12 -18.64 -4.35 -5.48
CA VAL A 12 -19.77 -3.50 -5.89
C VAL A 12 -19.64 -2.10 -5.28
N GLY A 13 -19.86 -1.09 -6.10
CA GLY A 13 -19.77 0.33 -5.71
C GLY A 13 -18.36 0.91 -5.66
N ARG A 14 -17.35 0.16 -6.14
CA ARG A 14 -16.00 0.67 -6.42
C ARG A 14 -15.77 0.65 -7.92
N SER A 15 -15.47 1.81 -8.48
CA SER A 15 -15.10 1.95 -9.90
C SER A 15 -13.74 1.32 -10.17
N VAL A 16 -13.60 0.70 -11.35
CA VAL A 16 -12.35 0.09 -11.82
C VAL A 16 -11.89 0.73 -13.12
N GLU A 17 -10.69 1.30 -13.11
CA GLU A 17 -10.05 1.76 -14.34
C GLU A 17 -9.62 0.59 -15.22
N LEU A 18 -9.91 0.70 -16.50
CA LEU A 18 -9.51 -0.22 -17.56
C LEU A 18 -8.80 0.56 -18.67
N ALA A 19 -7.57 0.20 -18.95
CA ALA A 19 -6.72 0.85 -19.95
C ALA A 19 -5.94 -0.18 -20.76
N PRO A 20 -5.62 0.11 -22.03
CA PRO A 20 -4.60 -0.62 -22.76
C PRO A 20 -3.24 -0.36 -22.11
N ARG A 21 -2.37 -1.35 -22.08
CA ARG A 21 -0.96 -1.14 -21.71
C ARG A 21 -0.25 -0.41 -22.83
N ASP A 22 0.70 0.45 -22.48
CA ASP A 22 1.49 1.25 -23.40
C ASP A 22 0.62 1.91 -24.50
N PRO A 23 -0.39 2.72 -24.14
CA PRO A 23 -1.36 3.23 -25.06
C PRO A 23 -0.73 4.17 -26.10
N ASP A 24 -1.06 3.96 -27.39
CA ASP A 24 -0.71 4.89 -28.45
C ASP A 24 -1.68 6.09 -28.44
N PRO A 25 -1.21 7.33 -28.20
CA PRO A 25 -2.08 8.49 -28.22
C PRO A 25 -2.82 8.74 -29.53
N ASP A 26 -2.27 8.24 -30.64
CA ASP A 26 -2.86 8.33 -31.99
C ASP A 26 -3.69 7.07 -32.35
N GLY A 27 -3.70 6.08 -31.46
CA GLY A 27 -4.41 4.81 -31.64
C GLY A 27 -5.92 4.95 -31.55
N THR A 28 -6.64 4.01 -32.14
CA THR A 28 -8.09 3.91 -32.01
C THR A 28 -8.44 2.74 -31.12
N TYR A 29 -9.18 3.00 -30.08
CA TYR A 29 -9.58 2.03 -29.07
C TYR A 29 -11.10 1.97 -28.95
N GLN A 30 -11.60 0.79 -28.60
CA GLN A 30 -13.01 0.61 -28.30
C GLN A 30 -13.20 -0.45 -27.25
N TRP A 31 -13.79 -0.07 -26.14
CA TRP A 31 -14.23 -0.98 -25.10
C TRP A 31 -15.67 -1.45 -25.32
N ARG A 32 -15.92 -2.70 -24.96
CA ARG A 32 -17.26 -3.29 -25.04
C ARG A 32 -17.48 -4.25 -23.87
N LEU A 33 -18.53 -4.03 -23.09
CA LEU A 33 -18.98 -4.97 -22.08
C LEU A 33 -19.73 -6.10 -22.78
N LEU A 34 -19.16 -7.32 -22.76
CA LEU A 34 -19.71 -8.50 -23.43
C LEU A 34 -20.69 -9.26 -22.53
N ASP A 35 -20.36 -9.39 -21.24
CA ASP A 35 -21.16 -10.12 -20.26
C ASP A 35 -21.08 -9.44 -18.90
N ALA A 36 -22.17 -9.46 -18.14
CA ALA A 36 -22.29 -8.92 -16.80
C ALA A 36 -23.33 -9.72 -16.01
N PRO A 37 -23.14 -9.88 -14.69
CA PRO A 37 -24.16 -10.48 -13.83
C PRO A 37 -25.47 -9.70 -13.90
N ALA A 38 -26.60 -10.40 -13.84
CA ALA A 38 -27.90 -9.74 -13.77
C ALA A 38 -28.07 -9.11 -12.38
N ALA A 39 -28.31 -7.79 -12.31
CA ALA A 39 -28.67 -7.14 -11.08
C ALA A 39 -29.87 -7.88 -10.43
N ARG A 40 -29.75 -8.27 -9.17
CA ARG A 40 -30.90 -8.80 -8.40
C ARG A 40 -31.91 -7.67 -8.29
N ARG A 41 -32.99 -7.72 -9.07
CA ARG A 41 -34.17 -6.90 -8.79
C ARG A 41 -34.76 -7.44 -7.49
N ASP A 42 -34.85 -6.60 -6.48
CA ASP A 42 -35.61 -6.90 -5.27
C ASP A 42 -37.10 -7.04 -5.62
N ASP A 43 -37.50 -8.26 -6.01
CA ASP A 43 -38.89 -8.62 -6.31
C ASP A 43 -39.74 -8.85 -5.04
N ASP A 44 -39.31 -8.38 -3.87
CA ASP A 44 -40.02 -8.59 -2.59
C ASP A 44 -40.77 -7.35 -2.08
N ALA A 45 -40.92 -6.30 -2.89
CA ALA A 45 -41.76 -5.13 -2.52
C ALA A 45 -43.24 -5.21 -2.97
N SER A 46 -43.74 -6.40 -3.36
CA SER A 46 -45.14 -6.55 -3.80
C SER A 46 -45.84 -7.72 -3.13
N ARG A 47 -46.23 -7.56 -1.88
CA ARG A 47 -47.38 -8.27 -1.28
C ARG A 47 -47.90 -7.54 -0.05
N HIS A 48 -48.52 -6.39 -0.24
CA HIS A 48 -49.63 -5.96 0.61
C HIS A 48 -50.60 -5.12 -0.24
N GLU A 49 -51.45 -5.83 -1.00
CA GLU A 49 -52.72 -5.28 -1.43
C GLU A 49 -53.62 -5.16 -0.21
N ARG A 50 -54.10 -3.97 0.06
CA ARG A 50 -55.48 -3.73 0.50
C ARG A 50 -55.86 -2.26 0.38
N GLY A 51 -56.91 -2.01 -0.43
CA GLY A 51 -58.06 -1.17 -0.05
C GLY A 51 -57.99 0.28 -0.50
N ASP A 52 -58.71 0.49 -1.55
CA ASP A 52 -59.44 1.71 -2.03
C ASP A 52 -59.52 2.91 -1.11
N GLU A 53 -59.32 4.05 -1.67
CA GLU A 53 -60.20 5.20 -1.91
C GLU A 53 -59.55 6.58 -1.63
N ASP A 54 -59.77 7.43 -2.64
CA ASP A 54 -59.84 8.91 -2.64
C ASP A 54 -58.63 9.81 -2.40
N GLY A 55 -58.26 10.35 -3.53
CA GLY A 55 -57.87 11.71 -3.92
C GLY A 55 -57.37 12.75 -2.90
N CYS A 56 -56.16 13.24 -3.19
CA CYS A 56 -55.86 14.67 -3.19
C CYS A 56 -54.42 14.85 -3.64
N ASP A 57 -54.22 15.70 -4.63
CA ASP A 57 -52.94 16.22 -5.09
C ASP A 57 -52.14 16.81 -3.94
N ASP A 58 -50.92 16.38 -3.78
CA ASP A 58 -49.83 17.16 -3.18
C ASP A 58 -48.48 16.66 -3.73
N GLU A 59 -47.85 17.53 -4.47
CA GLU A 59 -46.45 17.41 -4.90
C GLU A 59 -45.56 17.25 -3.67
N LYS A 60 -45.06 16.04 -3.44
CA LYS A 60 -43.89 15.83 -2.61
C LYS A 60 -42.79 15.25 -3.47
N GLY A 61 -41.82 16.14 -3.76
CA GLY A 61 -40.55 15.77 -4.33
C GLY A 61 -39.94 14.62 -3.51
N GLY A 62 -39.75 13.48 -4.16
CA GLY A 62 -38.92 12.42 -3.67
C GLY A 62 -37.48 12.95 -3.66
N VAL A 63 -36.93 13.10 -2.46
CA VAL A 63 -35.51 13.30 -2.26
C VAL A 63 -34.88 11.92 -2.52
N GLY A 64 -34.54 11.67 -3.78
CA GLY A 64 -33.56 10.65 -4.10
C GLY A 64 -32.25 11.08 -3.43
N ALA A 65 -31.69 10.19 -2.61
CA ALA A 65 -30.32 10.34 -2.16
C ALA A 65 -29.43 10.30 -3.41
N SER A 66 -29.15 11.48 -3.99
CA SER A 66 -28.07 11.63 -4.93
C SER A 66 -26.80 11.56 -4.10
N THR A 67 -26.14 10.39 -4.08
CA THR A 67 -24.69 10.38 -3.90
C THR A 67 -24.14 11.33 -4.93
N GLY A 68 -23.65 12.49 -4.48
CA GLY A 68 -23.03 13.50 -5.34
C GLY A 68 -21.75 12.93 -5.94
N GLN A 69 -21.88 12.13 -6.98
CA GLN A 69 -20.80 11.89 -7.91
C GLN A 69 -20.63 13.22 -8.68
N SER A 70 -19.56 13.94 -8.39
CA SER A 70 -18.98 14.89 -9.32
C SER A 70 -18.95 14.19 -10.67
N GLU A 71 -19.54 14.77 -11.72
CA GLU A 71 -19.36 14.27 -13.08
C GLU A 71 -17.87 14.35 -13.41
N ARG A 72 -17.13 13.28 -13.05
CA ARG A 72 -15.79 13.09 -13.57
C ARG A 72 -15.94 12.99 -15.09
N THR A 73 -15.04 13.63 -15.81
CA THR A 73 -14.99 13.58 -17.28
C THR A 73 -14.52 12.22 -17.80
N HIS A 74 -14.77 11.14 -17.06
CA HIS A 74 -14.42 9.77 -17.50
C HIS A 74 -15.58 9.13 -18.25
N THR A 75 -15.24 8.33 -19.22
CA THR A 75 -16.20 7.43 -19.85
C THR A 75 -16.44 6.23 -18.94
N VAL A 76 -17.67 6.11 -18.46
CA VAL A 76 -18.07 5.03 -17.53
C VAL A 76 -18.88 3.99 -18.27
N LEU A 77 -18.50 2.72 -18.11
CA LEU A 77 -19.29 1.56 -18.52
C LEU A 77 -20.21 1.15 -17.37
N VAL A 78 -21.51 1.19 -17.61
CA VAL A 78 -22.54 0.82 -16.63
C VAL A 78 -23.37 -0.32 -17.21
N PRO A 79 -23.50 -1.47 -16.52
CA PRO A 79 -24.29 -2.59 -17.01
C PRO A 79 -25.73 -2.20 -17.32
N GLY A 80 -26.19 -2.55 -18.52
CA GLY A 80 -27.55 -2.25 -18.96
C GLY A 80 -27.81 -0.81 -19.43
N GLU A 81 -26.86 0.11 -19.24
CA GLU A 81 -26.94 1.50 -19.68
C GLU A 81 -25.87 1.82 -20.73
N THR A 82 -24.62 1.90 -20.34
CA THR A 82 -23.48 2.18 -21.23
C THR A 82 -22.61 0.95 -21.37
N THR A 83 -22.76 0.21 -22.46
CA THR A 83 -22.02 -1.06 -22.67
C THR A 83 -20.91 -0.93 -23.72
N ARG A 84 -20.64 0.26 -24.24
CA ARG A 84 -19.63 0.53 -25.25
C ARG A 84 -19.06 1.94 -25.10
N ALA A 85 -17.76 2.05 -25.26
CA ALA A 85 -17.04 3.32 -25.28
C ALA A 85 -15.93 3.30 -26.36
N ASP A 86 -15.71 4.43 -26.99
CA ASP A 86 -14.68 4.61 -28.02
C ASP A 86 -13.44 5.34 -27.44
N ASP A 87 -13.29 5.38 -26.12
CA ASP A 87 -12.16 5.96 -25.41
C ASP A 87 -11.10 4.90 -25.07
N PRO A 88 -9.82 5.25 -25.00
CA PRO A 88 -8.74 4.31 -24.63
C PRO A 88 -8.83 3.86 -23.18
N VAL A 89 -9.13 4.77 -22.26
CA VAL A 89 -9.30 4.50 -20.83
C VAL A 89 -10.76 4.65 -20.47
N VAL A 90 -11.31 3.66 -19.78
CA VAL A 90 -12.69 3.65 -19.33
C VAL A 90 -12.77 3.19 -17.88
N HIS A 91 -13.84 3.53 -17.20
CA HIS A 91 -14.12 3.07 -15.85
C HIS A 91 -15.34 2.15 -15.85
N LEU A 92 -15.25 1.00 -15.18
CA LEU A 92 -16.37 0.11 -14.96
C LEU A 92 -16.96 0.38 -13.59
N ASP A 93 -18.24 0.75 -13.52
CA ASP A 93 -19.01 0.86 -12.29
C ASP A 93 -19.91 -0.38 -12.13
N PRO A 94 -19.47 -1.40 -11.39
CA PRO A 94 -20.23 -2.63 -11.26
C PRO A 94 -21.38 -2.46 -10.25
N ASP A 95 -22.57 -2.95 -10.64
CA ASP A 95 -23.81 -2.89 -9.87
C ASP A 95 -24.21 -4.22 -9.21
N ALA A 96 -23.53 -5.33 -9.56
CA ALA A 96 -23.80 -6.65 -9.02
C ALA A 96 -22.51 -7.46 -8.84
N PRO A 97 -22.42 -8.34 -7.82
CA PRO A 97 -21.27 -9.23 -7.68
C PRO A 97 -21.29 -10.33 -8.75
N GLY A 98 -20.08 -10.70 -9.21
CA GLY A 98 -19.85 -11.76 -10.19
C GLY A 98 -18.80 -11.40 -11.24
N LEU A 99 -18.78 -12.14 -12.34
CA LEU A 99 -17.78 -11.97 -13.38
C LEU A 99 -18.30 -11.04 -14.49
N TYR A 100 -17.55 -9.98 -14.76
CA TYR A 100 -17.73 -9.08 -15.91
C TYR A 100 -16.70 -9.41 -16.98
N VAL A 101 -17.13 -9.50 -18.22
CA VAL A 101 -16.25 -9.79 -19.38
C VAL A 101 -16.29 -8.62 -20.32
N LEU A 102 -15.12 -8.03 -20.55
CA LEU A 102 -14.96 -6.90 -21.45
C LEU A 102 -14.06 -7.29 -22.65
N GLU A 103 -14.23 -6.57 -23.72
CA GLU A 103 -13.44 -6.67 -24.94
C GLU A 103 -12.85 -5.30 -25.27
N LEU A 104 -11.54 -5.25 -25.48
CA LEU A 104 -10.83 -4.10 -26.01
C LEU A 104 -10.47 -4.38 -27.47
N ALA A 105 -11.01 -3.60 -28.42
CA ALA A 105 -10.48 -3.52 -29.76
C ALA A 105 -9.42 -2.41 -29.81
N ALA A 106 -8.18 -2.79 -30.10
CA ALA A 106 -6.99 -1.93 -30.13
C ALA A 106 -6.31 -2.02 -31.52
N PRO A 107 -5.30 -1.16 -31.81
CA PRO A 107 -4.61 -1.17 -33.11
C PRO A 107 -3.93 -2.50 -33.47
N ASP A 108 -3.50 -3.28 -32.46
CA ASP A 108 -2.83 -4.58 -32.65
C ASP A 108 -3.78 -5.78 -32.62
N GLY A 109 -5.06 -5.58 -32.30
CA GLY A 109 -6.04 -6.67 -32.30
C GLY A 109 -7.15 -6.48 -31.28
N THR A 110 -7.76 -7.60 -30.90
CA THR A 110 -8.84 -7.65 -29.93
C THR A 110 -8.39 -8.44 -28.71
N HIS A 111 -8.51 -7.83 -27.54
CA HIS A 111 -8.11 -8.38 -26.27
C HIS A 111 -9.31 -8.55 -25.34
N ARG A 112 -9.21 -9.44 -24.37
CA ARG A 112 -10.20 -9.59 -23.32
C ARG A 112 -9.67 -9.13 -21.99
N GLN A 113 -10.60 -8.64 -21.15
CA GLN A 113 -10.36 -8.30 -19.76
C GLN A 113 -11.50 -8.86 -18.92
N ARG A 114 -11.17 -9.60 -17.89
CA ARG A 114 -12.14 -10.05 -16.90
C ARG A 114 -12.01 -9.22 -15.63
N VAL A 115 -13.17 -8.83 -15.08
CA VAL A 115 -13.26 -8.14 -13.80
C VAL A 115 -14.12 -8.99 -12.86
N ARG A 116 -13.54 -9.40 -11.74
CA ARG A 116 -14.24 -10.11 -10.67
C ARG A 116 -14.73 -9.13 -9.64
N VAL A 117 -16.03 -9.10 -9.46
CA VAL A 117 -16.70 -8.17 -8.56
C VAL A 117 -17.27 -8.92 -7.37
N PHE A 118 -16.81 -8.58 -6.19
CA PHE A 118 -17.28 -9.11 -4.93
C PHE A 118 -18.44 -8.28 -4.34
N PRO A 119 -19.20 -8.81 -3.38
CA PRO A 119 -20.29 -8.08 -2.74
C PRO A 119 -19.83 -6.74 -2.16
N ASP A 120 -20.77 -5.77 -2.08
CA ASP A 120 -20.54 -4.49 -1.43
C ASP A 120 -20.18 -4.69 0.05
N GLU A 121 -19.04 -4.20 0.46
CA GLU A 121 -18.54 -4.26 1.84
C GLU A 121 -18.97 -3.06 2.67
N ARG A 122 -19.43 -1.99 2.03
CA ARG A 122 -19.77 -0.73 2.71
C ARG A 122 -20.97 -0.93 3.63
N ARG A 123 -20.96 -0.19 4.71
CA ARG A 123 -22.03 -0.16 5.70
C ARG A 123 -22.50 1.26 5.91
N GLU A 124 -23.81 1.44 5.91
CA GLU A 124 -24.42 2.72 6.25
C GLU A 124 -23.98 3.12 7.67
N THR A 125 -23.46 4.33 7.79
CA THR A 125 -23.02 4.88 9.06
C THR A 125 -23.34 6.36 9.16
N THR A 126 -23.36 6.87 10.40
CA THR A 126 -23.61 8.28 10.69
C THR A 126 -22.49 8.83 11.57
N ILE A 127 -21.73 9.77 11.02
CA ILE A 127 -20.67 10.45 11.74
C ILE A 127 -21.23 11.76 12.33
N ARG A 128 -20.99 12.00 13.61
CA ARG A 128 -21.50 13.16 14.34
C ARG A 128 -20.36 13.89 15.03
N VAL A 129 -20.28 15.20 14.80
CA VAL A 129 -19.31 16.07 15.48
C VAL A 129 -20.07 17.25 16.12
N PRO A 130 -19.91 17.45 17.44
CA PRO A 130 -20.48 18.63 18.07
C PRO A 130 -19.90 19.93 17.49
N THR A 131 -20.71 20.94 17.25
CA THR A 131 -20.22 22.25 16.74
C THR A 131 -19.15 22.83 17.65
N SER A 132 -19.23 22.57 18.96
CA SER A 132 -18.25 23.01 19.96
C SER A 132 -16.87 22.34 19.84
N ALA A 133 -16.74 21.27 19.06
CA ALA A 133 -15.44 20.63 18.78
C ALA A 133 -14.65 21.34 17.68
N LEU A 134 -15.33 22.12 16.85
CA LEU A 134 -14.66 22.92 15.83
C LEU A 134 -13.91 24.11 16.49
N PRO A 135 -12.68 24.46 16.04
CA PRO A 135 -11.89 25.53 16.64
C PRO A 135 -12.37 26.95 16.20
N VAL A 136 -13.67 27.09 15.93
CA VAL A 136 -14.32 28.34 15.50
C VAL A 136 -15.58 28.53 16.34
N PRO A 137 -15.92 29.78 16.77
CA PRO A 137 -17.17 30.03 17.48
C PRO A 137 -18.39 29.62 16.64
N ASP A 138 -19.40 29.05 17.30
CA ASP A 138 -20.59 28.49 16.64
C ASP A 138 -21.31 29.48 15.73
N ASP A 139 -21.36 30.78 16.14
CA ASP A 139 -21.98 31.86 15.36
C ASP A 139 -21.19 32.23 14.08
N ASP A 140 -19.93 31.80 13.98
CA ASP A 140 -19.04 32.09 12.86
C ASP A 140 -18.92 30.88 11.88
N VAL A 141 -19.64 29.76 12.13
CA VAL A 141 -19.63 28.57 11.27
C VAL A 141 -20.84 28.61 10.33
N ASP A 142 -20.59 28.99 9.09
CA ASP A 142 -21.63 29.01 8.05
C ASP A 142 -21.87 27.67 7.40
N ARG A 143 -20.77 26.88 7.20
CA ARG A 143 -20.79 25.57 6.58
C ARG A 143 -19.65 24.70 7.12
N VAL A 144 -19.78 23.38 6.94
CA VAL A 144 -18.73 22.42 7.24
C VAL A 144 -18.50 21.53 6.03
N SER A 145 -17.25 21.28 5.71
CA SER A 145 -16.81 20.28 4.74
C SER A 145 -16.07 19.15 5.43
N VAL A 146 -15.94 18.04 4.73
CA VAL A 146 -15.22 16.87 5.20
C VAL A 146 -14.03 16.60 4.28
N MET A 147 -12.89 16.30 4.88
CA MET A 147 -11.68 15.88 4.20
C MET A 147 -11.29 14.49 4.70
N TRP A 148 -11.39 13.49 3.84
CA TRP A 148 -11.00 12.11 4.12
C TRP A 148 -10.73 11.31 2.83
N ARG A 149 -10.24 10.05 2.97
CA ARG A 149 -9.89 9.24 1.80
C ARG A 149 -11.08 8.92 0.87
N HIS A 150 -12.30 8.80 1.41
CA HIS A 150 -13.47 8.37 0.63
C HIS A 150 -14.03 9.46 -0.30
N ASN A 151 -13.55 10.70 -0.17
CA ASN A 151 -13.86 11.78 -1.08
C ASN A 151 -12.62 12.33 -1.80
N ASP A 152 -11.54 11.54 -1.88
CA ASP A 152 -10.25 11.94 -2.45
C ASP A 152 -9.71 13.24 -1.82
N ARG A 153 -10.09 13.50 -0.56
CA ARG A 153 -9.78 14.73 0.22
C ARG A 153 -10.24 16.04 -0.44
N LEU A 154 -11.24 15.95 -1.31
CA LEU A 154 -11.87 17.11 -1.98
C LEU A 154 -13.03 17.63 -1.16
N LEU A 155 -12.93 18.87 -0.72
CA LEU A 155 -13.85 19.49 0.26
C LEU A 155 -15.29 19.68 -0.26
N ALA A 156 -15.48 19.71 -1.57
CA ALA A 156 -16.80 19.89 -2.18
C ALA A 156 -17.69 18.65 -2.12
N ARG A 157 -17.10 17.44 -1.97
CA ARG A 157 -17.81 16.17 -2.18
C ARG A 157 -18.71 15.78 -1.02
N ASP A 158 -18.26 15.97 0.23
CA ASP A 158 -19.01 15.59 1.41
C ASP A 158 -19.33 16.81 2.28
N ARG A 159 -20.62 17.08 2.43
CA ARG A 159 -21.14 18.22 3.18
C ARG A 159 -22.03 17.72 4.33
N PRO A 160 -21.55 17.77 5.58
CA PRO A 160 -22.39 17.49 6.74
C PRO A 160 -23.55 18.45 6.87
N GLU A 161 -24.67 17.95 7.34
CA GLU A 161 -25.85 18.76 7.66
C GLU A 161 -25.83 19.16 9.13
N ARG A 162 -26.28 20.38 9.45
CA ARG A 162 -26.42 20.81 10.82
C ARG A 162 -27.73 20.30 11.42
N VAL A 163 -27.63 19.49 12.47
CA VAL A 163 -28.77 18.94 13.23
C VAL A 163 -28.65 19.36 14.70
N GLY A 164 -29.32 20.43 15.07
CA GLY A 164 -29.21 21.00 16.42
C GLY A 164 -27.84 21.63 16.66
N ASP A 165 -27.08 21.12 17.61
CA ASP A 165 -25.72 21.51 17.98
C ASP A 165 -24.63 20.57 17.43
N GLU A 166 -24.99 19.69 16.48
CA GLU A 166 -24.09 18.75 15.82
C GLU A 166 -24.06 18.95 14.31
N TRP A 167 -22.91 18.62 13.71
CA TRP A 167 -22.76 18.39 12.27
C TRP A 167 -22.80 16.87 12.01
N VAL A 168 -23.66 16.46 11.08
CA VAL A 168 -23.99 15.07 10.81
C VAL A 168 -23.71 14.72 9.36
N LEU A 169 -22.86 13.71 9.15
CA LEU A 169 -22.59 13.10 7.85
C LEU A 169 -23.21 11.73 7.81
N GLN A 170 -24.13 11.47 6.87
CA GLN A 170 -24.63 10.13 6.56
C GLN A 170 -23.89 9.61 5.33
N THR A 171 -23.29 8.43 5.45
CA THR A 171 -22.45 7.85 4.40
C THR A 171 -22.39 6.33 4.51
N ALA A 172 -21.86 5.68 3.47
CA ALA A 172 -21.60 4.23 3.47
C ALA A 172 -20.12 3.99 3.18
N VAL A 173 -19.42 3.37 4.15
CA VAL A 173 -18.00 3.07 4.05
C VAL A 173 -17.69 1.63 4.49
N PRO A 174 -16.60 1.02 4.02
CA PRO A 174 -16.22 -0.32 4.43
C PRO A 174 -15.92 -0.38 5.93
N PRO A 175 -15.96 -1.58 6.56
CA PRO A 175 -15.49 -1.76 7.92
C PRO A 175 -14.05 -1.28 8.09
N GLY A 176 -13.77 -0.65 9.22
CA GLY A 176 -12.44 -0.13 9.57
C GLY A 176 -12.48 1.15 10.37
N ARG A 177 -11.31 1.64 10.69
CA ARG A 177 -11.09 2.93 11.32
C ARG A 177 -10.90 3.99 10.22
N HIS A 178 -11.63 5.07 10.31
CA HIS A 178 -11.64 6.17 9.34
C HIS A 178 -11.28 7.46 10.05
N ASP A 179 -10.21 8.10 9.61
CA ASP A 179 -9.87 9.43 10.07
C ASP A 179 -10.59 10.47 9.19
N VAL A 180 -11.33 11.37 9.84
CA VAL A 180 -12.25 12.29 9.19
C VAL A 180 -11.96 13.72 9.67
N GLY A 181 -11.43 14.55 8.79
CA GLY A 181 -11.22 15.96 9.07
C GLY A 181 -12.50 16.78 8.80
N PHE A 182 -13.02 17.46 9.82
CA PHE A 182 -14.13 18.41 9.70
C PHE A 182 -13.56 19.82 9.66
N LEU A 183 -13.89 20.59 8.63
CA LEU A 183 -13.37 21.92 8.39
C LEU A 183 -14.50 22.95 8.39
N ALA A 184 -14.44 23.93 9.29
CA ALA A 184 -15.38 25.04 9.28
C ALA A 184 -15.06 26.02 8.14
N ASN A 185 -16.07 26.37 7.36
CA ASN A 185 -15.99 27.35 6.26
C ASN A 185 -14.92 27.00 5.20
N ASP A 186 -14.64 25.68 5.02
CA ASP A 186 -13.63 25.16 4.10
C ASP A 186 -12.18 25.60 4.45
N ASP A 187 -11.95 26.11 5.66
CA ASP A 187 -10.64 26.58 6.12
C ASP A 187 -9.88 25.46 6.82
N ARG A 188 -8.75 25.03 6.26
CA ARG A 188 -7.88 23.97 6.80
C ARG A 188 -7.31 24.31 8.19
N ALA A 189 -7.14 25.60 8.49
CA ALA A 189 -6.71 26.02 9.83
C ALA A 189 -7.76 25.74 10.92
N THR A 190 -9.00 25.41 10.52
CA THR A 190 -10.11 25.07 11.41
C THR A 190 -10.39 23.57 11.47
N SER A 191 -9.45 22.74 11.02
CA SER A 191 -9.62 21.28 10.98
C SER A 191 -9.80 20.72 12.39
N HIS A 192 -10.84 19.89 12.54
CA HIS A 192 -11.05 19.00 13.69
C HIS A 192 -11.03 17.56 13.20
N HIS A 193 -10.07 16.78 13.68
CA HIS A 193 -9.95 15.37 13.34
C HIS A 193 -10.83 14.51 14.25
N HIS A 194 -11.58 13.61 13.64
CA HIS A 194 -12.45 12.67 14.31
C HIS A 194 -12.21 11.27 13.77
N THR A 195 -11.85 10.34 14.64
CA THR A 195 -11.74 8.93 14.26
C THR A 195 -13.08 8.24 14.40
N HIS A 196 -13.57 7.68 13.29
CA HIS A 196 -14.82 6.93 13.23
C HIS A 196 -14.57 5.47 12.92
N GLU A 197 -15.07 4.58 13.77
CA GLU A 197 -14.90 3.13 13.61
C GLU A 197 -16.19 2.49 13.10
N VAL A 198 -16.07 1.74 11.99
CA VAL A 198 -17.15 0.93 11.43
C VAL A 198 -16.86 -0.54 11.69
N PRO A 199 -17.64 -1.20 12.56
CA PRO A 199 -17.37 -2.58 12.95
C PRO A 199 -17.60 -3.55 11.79
N GLY A 200 -16.74 -4.57 11.69
CA GLY A 200 -16.88 -5.64 10.71
C GLY A 200 -15.78 -6.70 10.83
N PRO A 201 -15.89 -7.80 10.06
CA PRO A 201 -14.86 -8.83 10.06
C PRO A 201 -13.59 -8.34 9.39
N GLY A 202 -12.45 -8.88 9.78
CA GLY A 202 -11.20 -8.73 9.04
C GLY A 202 -11.24 -9.46 7.70
N ARG A 203 -10.24 -9.18 6.84
CA ARG A 203 -10.10 -9.83 5.52
C ARG A 203 -9.37 -11.16 5.65
N PRO A 204 -9.78 -12.20 4.91
CA PRO A 204 -8.97 -13.40 4.77
C PRO A 204 -7.71 -13.08 3.95
N ARG A 205 -6.63 -13.80 4.24
CA ARG A 205 -5.32 -13.72 3.56
C ARG A 205 -5.00 -15.09 2.97
N LEU A 206 -4.17 -15.14 1.96
CA LEU A 206 -3.65 -16.40 1.43
C LEU A 206 -2.25 -16.24 0.84
N SER A 207 -1.49 -17.33 0.90
CA SER A 207 -0.31 -17.56 0.08
C SER A 207 -0.52 -18.76 -0.83
N LEU A 208 0.27 -18.86 -1.92
CA LEU A 208 0.17 -19.94 -2.90
C LEU A 208 1.40 -20.85 -2.84
N ASP A 209 1.17 -22.09 -2.47
CA ASP A 209 2.18 -23.15 -2.55
C ASP A 209 1.98 -24.02 -3.77
N THR A 210 3.09 -24.49 -4.35
CA THR A 210 3.04 -25.35 -5.53
C THR A 210 3.82 -26.63 -5.33
N SER A 211 3.23 -27.73 -5.77
CA SER A 211 3.87 -29.03 -5.77
C SER A 211 3.54 -29.82 -7.04
N VAL A 212 4.35 -30.82 -7.37
CA VAL A 212 4.05 -31.71 -8.49
C VAL A 212 3.92 -33.12 -7.95
N VAL A 213 2.76 -33.73 -8.18
CA VAL A 213 2.45 -35.09 -7.76
C VAL A 213 2.40 -36.05 -8.95
N PRO A 214 2.85 -37.32 -8.81
CA PRO A 214 2.68 -38.33 -9.86
C PRO A 214 1.19 -38.59 -10.10
N GLY A 215 0.74 -38.57 -11.34
CA GLY A 215 -0.65 -38.92 -11.68
C GLY A 215 -0.94 -40.42 -11.47
N GLY A 216 -2.19 -40.75 -11.18
CA GLY A 216 -2.61 -42.15 -10.98
C GLY A 216 -2.19 -42.81 -9.66
N ASP A 217 -1.72 -42.04 -8.69
CA ASP A 217 -1.38 -42.54 -7.34
C ASP A 217 -2.65 -42.79 -6.53
N ASP A 218 -2.73 -43.95 -5.85
CA ASP A 218 -3.81 -44.26 -4.92
C ASP A 218 -3.85 -43.32 -3.69
N ARG A 219 -2.80 -42.51 -3.51
CA ARG A 219 -2.71 -41.47 -2.48
C ARG A 219 -3.20 -40.12 -2.94
N ALA A 220 -3.57 -39.98 -4.21
CA ALA A 220 -4.08 -38.73 -4.77
C ALA A 220 -5.35 -38.30 -4.02
N GLU A 221 -5.41 -37.04 -3.68
CA GLU A 221 -6.49 -36.48 -2.85
C GLU A 221 -7.70 -36.08 -3.69
N THR A 222 -7.48 -35.68 -4.94
CA THR A 222 -8.56 -35.24 -5.86
C THR A 222 -8.88 -36.24 -6.97
N PRO A 223 -10.11 -36.22 -7.56
CA PRO A 223 -10.43 -37.01 -8.74
C PRO A 223 -9.49 -36.74 -9.92
N THR A 224 -9.08 -35.50 -10.12
CA THR A 224 -8.20 -35.08 -11.22
C THR A 224 -6.82 -35.72 -11.09
N GLU A 225 -6.24 -35.80 -9.89
CA GLU A 225 -4.96 -36.46 -9.63
C GLU A 225 -5.04 -37.97 -9.90
N ARG A 226 -6.18 -38.62 -9.60
CA ARG A 226 -6.39 -40.07 -9.80
C ARG A 226 -6.59 -40.44 -11.27
N ASP A 227 -7.22 -39.57 -12.05
CA ASP A 227 -7.63 -39.87 -13.42
C ASP A 227 -6.57 -39.52 -14.47
N THR A 228 -5.49 -38.79 -14.09
CA THR A 228 -4.39 -38.45 -14.99
C THR A 228 -3.33 -39.52 -15.05
N ASN A 229 -2.85 -39.87 -16.24
CA ASN A 229 -1.77 -40.80 -16.46
C ASN A 229 -0.34 -40.20 -16.34
N GLY A 230 -0.26 -38.85 -16.13
CA GLY A 230 0.98 -38.09 -16.06
C GLY A 230 1.04 -37.22 -14.79
N PRO A 231 2.15 -36.51 -14.55
CA PRO A 231 2.31 -35.68 -13.39
C PRO A 231 1.29 -34.51 -13.41
N VAL A 232 0.89 -34.10 -12.21
CA VAL A 232 -0.10 -33.03 -11.99
C VAL A 232 0.56 -31.95 -11.14
N LEU A 233 0.48 -30.70 -11.61
CA LEU A 233 0.77 -29.54 -10.80
C LEU A 233 -0.39 -29.34 -9.83
N VAL A 234 -0.08 -29.17 -8.57
CA VAL A 234 -1.01 -28.79 -7.51
C VAL A 234 -0.64 -27.39 -7.05
N VAL A 235 -1.61 -26.51 -7.02
CA VAL A 235 -1.51 -25.16 -6.44
C VAL A 235 -2.43 -25.15 -5.23
N ASP A 236 -1.85 -25.12 -4.05
CA ASP A 236 -2.55 -25.03 -2.78
C ASP A 236 -2.60 -23.58 -2.31
N ALA A 237 -3.76 -23.13 -1.87
CA ALA A 237 -3.91 -21.87 -1.17
C ALA A 237 -3.82 -22.13 0.34
N ASP A 238 -2.76 -21.68 0.96
CA ASP A 238 -2.65 -21.65 2.43
C ASP A 238 -3.37 -20.38 2.91
N VAL A 239 -4.50 -20.62 3.59
CA VAL A 239 -5.45 -19.55 3.96
C VAL A 239 -5.35 -19.27 5.44
N ASP A 240 -5.24 -17.98 5.77
CA ASP A 240 -5.29 -17.49 7.13
C ASP A 240 -6.43 -16.46 7.30
N VAL A 241 -7.01 -16.41 8.50
CA VAL A 241 -8.10 -15.50 8.85
C VAL A 241 -7.84 -14.85 10.19
N PRO A 242 -8.02 -13.52 10.31
CA PRO A 242 -7.91 -12.88 11.61
C PRO A 242 -9.04 -13.38 12.55
N PRO A 243 -8.80 -13.40 13.86
CA PRO A 243 -9.77 -13.93 14.85
C PRO A 243 -11.17 -13.30 14.74
N THR A 244 -11.26 -12.09 14.22
CA THR A 244 -12.52 -11.35 14.02
C THR A 244 -13.28 -11.75 12.76
N ALA A 245 -12.73 -12.59 11.90
CA ALA A 245 -13.41 -13.04 10.67
C ALA A 245 -14.63 -13.92 10.96
N GLY A 246 -14.66 -14.59 12.11
CA GLY A 246 -15.81 -15.38 12.59
C GLY A 246 -16.03 -16.69 11.82
N CYS A 247 -15.00 -17.20 11.14
CA CYS A 247 -14.99 -18.48 10.43
C CYS A 247 -13.62 -19.14 10.60
N ASP A 248 -13.54 -20.44 10.35
CA ASP A 248 -12.28 -21.16 10.31
C ASP A 248 -11.61 -20.99 8.91
N PRO A 249 -10.28 -21.10 8.79
CA PRO A 249 -9.59 -21.03 7.49
C PRO A 249 -10.17 -22.00 6.43
N SER A 250 -10.58 -23.20 6.83
CA SER A 250 -11.20 -24.19 5.95
C SER A 250 -12.58 -23.80 5.39
N ASP A 251 -13.23 -22.79 5.97
CA ASP A 251 -14.54 -22.28 5.53
C ASP A 251 -14.42 -21.11 4.52
N VAL A 252 -13.19 -20.69 4.22
CA VAL A 252 -12.92 -19.62 3.25
C VAL A 252 -13.03 -20.15 1.83
N ASP A 253 -13.87 -19.53 1.03
CA ASP A 253 -13.91 -19.78 -0.41
C ASP A 253 -12.68 -19.18 -1.08
N VAL A 254 -12.00 -19.93 -1.95
CA VAL A 254 -10.90 -19.43 -2.79
C VAL A 254 -11.29 -19.50 -4.25
N GLU A 255 -11.29 -18.37 -4.92
CA GLU A 255 -11.55 -18.29 -6.34
C GLU A 255 -10.24 -18.28 -7.13
N PHE A 256 -9.92 -19.41 -7.81
CA PHE A 256 -8.78 -19.54 -8.69
C PHE A 256 -9.13 -19.13 -10.11
N PHE A 257 -8.19 -18.48 -10.80
CA PHE A 257 -8.34 -18.14 -12.20
C PHE A 257 -7.00 -17.98 -12.93
N VAL A 258 -7.04 -18.14 -14.24
CA VAL A 258 -5.88 -18.00 -15.13
C VAL A 258 -5.86 -16.57 -15.67
N ASP A 259 -4.66 -16.00 -15.87
CA ASP A 259 -4.51 -14.69 -16.50
C ASP A 259 -5.09 -14.68 -17.92
N ASP A 260 -5.83 -13.62 -18.24
CA ASP A 260 -6.51 -13.49 -19.54
C ASP A 260 -5.54 -13.40 -20.73
N ARG A 261 -4.27 -13.09 -20.46
CA ARG A 261 -3.18 -12.96 -21.43
C ARG A 261 -2.52 -14.31 -21.77
N ASP A 262 -2.63 -15.31 -20.90
CA ASP A 262 -1.86 -16.57 -20.98
C ASP A 262 -2.66 -17.72 -21.57
N ALA A 263 -3.98 -17.62 -21.65
CA ALA A 263 -4.82 -18.69 -22.20
C ALA A 263 -6.08 -18.15 -22.90
N ASP A 264 -6.51 -18.87 -23.93
CA ASP A 264 -7.82 -18.60 -24.51
C ASP A 264 -8.96 -18.88 -23.50
N PRO A 265 -10.12 -18.23 -23.65
CA PRO A 265 -11.18 -18.32 -22.64
C PRO A 265 -11.71 -19.72 -22.36
N GLU A 266 -11.68 -20.62 -23.37
CA GLU A 266 -12.15 -21.99 -23.18
C GLU A 266 -11.14 -22.83 -22.41
N SER A 267 -9.86 -22.62 -22.68
CA SER A 267 -8.75 -23.27 -21.96
C SER A 267 -8.64 -22.76 -20.51
N ALA A 268 -8.77 -21.44 -20.30
CA ALA A 268 -8.83 -20.84 -18.98
C ALA A 268 -9.99 -21.42 -18.14
N ALA A 269 -11.22 -21.41 -18.68
CA ALA A 269 -12.39 -21.94 -17.99
C ALA A 269 -12.27 -23.44 -17.66
N ARG A 270 -11.64 -24.23 -18.55
CA ARG A 270 -11.38 -25.67 -18.27
C ARG A 270 -10.37 -25.89 -17.16
N THR A 271 -9.38 -25.02 -17.06
CA THR A 271 -8.38 -25.06 -15.99
C THR A 271 -9.00 -24.62 -14.67
N GLU A 272 -9.72 -23.52 -14.64
CA GLU A 272 -10.40 -22.98 -13.45
C GLU A 272 -11.45 -23.96 -12.90
N ALA A 273 -12.15 -24.71 -13.77
CA ALA A 273 -13.13 -25.72 -13.36
C ALA A 273 -12.52 -26.93 -12.63
N ARG A 274 -11.19 -27.01 -12.50
CA ARG A 274 -10.47 -28.06 -11.74
C ARG A 274 -10.17 -27.60 -10.30
N ALA A 275 -10.54 -26.39 -9.93
CA ALA A 275 -10.42 -25.93 -8.55
C ALA A 275 -11.42 -26.66 -7.64
N GLU A 276 -10.94 -27.19 -6.53
CA GLU A 276 -11.75 -27.84 -5.48
C GLU A 276 -11.33 -27.23 -4.14
N ALA A 277 -12.26 -26.54 -3.47
CA ALA A 277 -12.01 -25.84 -2.21
C ALA A 277 -10.81 -24.85 -2.35
N GLN A 278 -9.73 -25.10 -1.63
CA GLN A 278 -8.52 -24.25 -1.58
C GLN A 278 -7.37 -24.78 -2.45
N ARG A 279 -7.69 -25.62 -3.44
CA ARG A 279 -6.70 -26.31 -4.29
C ARG A 279 -7.09 -26.24 -5.76
N LEU A 280 -6.12 -25.92 -6.62
CA LEU A 280 -6.24 -26.05 -8.07
C LEU A 280 -5.27 -27.14 -8.58
N THR A 281 -5.77 -28.02 -9.44
CA THR A 281 -4.95 -29.08 -10.05
C THR A 281 -4.85 -28.91 -11.57
N VAL A 282 -3.62 -28.91 -12.12
CA VAL A 282 -3.38 -28.74 -13.57
C VAL A 282 -2.49 -29.89 -14.07
N PRO A 283 -2.94 -30.76 -15.00
CA PRO A 283 -2.04 -31.74 -15.62
C PRO A 283 -0.86 -31.04 -16.29
N VAL A 284 0.36 -31.54 -16.08
CA VAL A 284 1.58 -30.93 -16.65
C VAL A 284 1.55 -30.93 -18.18
N ASP A 285 0.91 -31.93 -18.81
CA ASP A 285 0.70 -31.92 -20.27
C ASP A 285 -0.19 -30.75 -20.72
N THR A 286 -1.24 -30.44 -19.95
CA THR A 286 -2.11 -29.27 -20.22
C THR A 286 -1.35 -27.96 -20.05
N LEU A 287 -0.54 -27.85 -18.97
CA LEU A 287 0.34 -26.70 -18.74
C LEU A 287 1.30 -26.50 -19.91
N SER A 288 1.92 -27.60 -20.38
CA SER A 288 2.84 -27.56 -21.51
C SER A 288 2.17 -27.12 -22.81
N ASP A 289 0.89 -27.48 -23.01
CA ASP A 289 0.13 -27.05 -24.19
C ASP A 289 -0.25 -25.56 -24.12
N LEU A 290 -0.58 -25.04 -22.95
CA LEU A 290 -0.88 -23.63 -22.73
C LEU A 290 0.36 -22.74 -22.91
N CYS A 291 1.52 -23.18 -22.41
CA CYS A 291 2.76 -22.41 -22.50
C CYS A 291 3.46 -22.45 -23.88
N ARG A 292 3.04 -23.32 -24.84
CA ARG A 292 3.64 -23.43 -26.17
C ARG A 292 3.23 -22.33 -27.15
N GLY A 293 2.34 -21.43 -26.77
CA GLY A 293 1.75 -20.44 -27.67
C GLY A 293 2.70 -19.37 -28.17
N ASP A 294 3.82 -19.10 -27.53
CA ASP A 294 4.72 -18.00 -27.87
C ASP A 294 6.19 -18.37 -27.55
N GLU A 295 6.91 -18.85 -28.58
CA GLU A 295 8.35 -19.19 -28.45
C GLU A 295 9.22 -17.97 -28.14
N GLU A 296 8.76 -16.75 -28.35
CA GLU A 296 9.53 -15.51 -28.12
C GLU A 296 9.41 -14.99 -26.69
N THR A 297 8.31 -15.24 -25.96
CA THR A 297 8.09 -14.66 -24.64
C THR A 297 8.39 -15.62 -23.47
N ASN A 298 8.30 -16.93 -23.67
CA ASN A 298 8.51 -17.99 -22.64
C ASN A 298 7.85 -17.63 -21.27
N ALA A 299 6.70 -16.95 -21.32
CA ALA A 299 6.14 -16.23 -20.19
C ALA A 299 5.56 -17.13 -19.07
N GLY A 300 5.29 -18.42 -19.32
CA GLY A 300 4.63 -19.29 -18.36
C GLY A 300 3.12 -19.04 -18.25
N LEU A 301 2.46 -19.74 -17.34
CA LEU A 301 1.05 -19.58 -17.01
C LEU A 301 0.91 -18.90 -15.66
N ARG A 302 0.28 -17.74 -15.61
CA ARG A 302 -0.05 -17.03 -14.36
C ARG A 302 -1.38 -17.53 -13.81
N ILE A 303 -1.34 -17.96 -12.57
CA ILE A 303 -2.51 -18.43 -11.82
C ILE A 303 -2.72 -17.47 -10.65
N HIS A 304 -3.93 -16.95 -10.55
CA HIS A 304 -4.34 -16.04 -9.51
C HIS A 304 -5.31 -16.73 -8.56
N ALA A 305 -5.31 -16.32 -7.30
CA ALA A 305 -6.29 -16.76 -6.30
C ALA A 305 -6.74 -15.58 -5.43
N VAL A 306 -8.02 -15.56 -5.08
CA VAL A 306 -8.60 -14.55 -4.19
C VAL A 306 -9.39 -15.26 -3.08
N PRO A 307 -9.04 -15.08 -1.81
CA PRO A 307 -9.79 -15.62 -0.69
C PRO A 307 -11.02 -14.77 -0.40
N ARG A 308 -12.12 -15.40 -0.02
CA ARG A 308 -13.40 -14.73 0.22
C ARG A 308 -14.14 -15.28 1.40
N THR A 309 -14.62 -14.36 2.26
CA THR A 309 -15.61 -14.59 3.33
C THR A 309 -16.75 -13.60 3.14
N ALA A 310 -17.13 -12.83 4.18
CA ALA A 310 -17.97 -11.63 4.04
C ALA A 310 -17.23 -10.47 3.33
N ARG A 311 -15.91 -10.53 3.31
CA ARG A 311 -15.02 -9.62 2.57
C ARG A 311 -14.06 -10.48 1.72
N HIS A 312 -13.54 -9.92 0.63
CA HIS A 312 -12.46 -10.56 -0.11
C HIS A 312 -11.08 -10.06 0.36
N GLY A 313 -10.08 -10.91 0.25
CA GLY A 313 -8.68 -10.56 0.49
C GLY A 313 -7.97 -10.03 -0.75
N VAL A 314 -6.67 -9.84 -0.63
CA VAL A 314 -5.77 -9.47 -1.73
C VAL A 314 -5.60 -10.65 -2.69
N MET A 315 -5.40 -10.37 -3.96
CA MET A 315 -5.14 -11.36 -4.98
C MET A 315 -3.67 -11.79 -4.93
N ALA A 316 -3.43 -13.08 -4.70
CA ALA A 316 -2.10 -13.66 -4.86
C ALA A 316 -1.93 -14.24 -6.27
N THR A 317 -0.68 -14.28 -6.76
CA THR A 317 -0.33 -14.73 -8.11
C THR A 317 0.88 -15.64 -8.07
N VAL A 318 0.81 -16.74 -8.82
CA VAL A 318 1.98 -17.61 -9.08
C VAL A 318 2.15 -17.81 -10.59
N THR A 319 3.39 -17.66 -11.08
CA THR A 319 3.75 -18.01 -12.46
C THR A 319 4.35 -19.41 -12.50
N VAL A 320 3.78 -20.29 -13.29
CA VAL A 320 4.23 -21.68 -13.44
C VAL A 320 4.71 -21.94 -14.85
N ARG A 321 5.88 -22.60 -14.98
CA ARG A 321 6.54 -22.90 -16.25
C ARG A 321 6.94 -24.38 -16.30
N PRO A 322 6.66 -25.12 -17.38
CA PRO A 322 7.26 -26.42 -17.59
C PRO A 322 8.79 -26.29 -17.73
N THR A 323 9.54 -27.22 -17.17
CA THR A 323 11.00 -27.25 -17.34
C THR A 323 11.35 -28.16 -18.50
N ASP A 324 12.01 -27.62 -19.54
CA ASP A 324 12.51 -28.39 -20.71
C ASP A 324 13.76 -29.24 -20.37
N CYS A 325 14.23 -29.18 -19.13
CA CYS A 325 15.47 -29.83 -18.72
C CYS A 325 15.26 -31.30 -18.43
N VAL A 326 16.07 -32.13 -19.06
CA VAL A 326 16.23 -33.57 -18.91
C VAL A 326 16.68 -33.98 -17.50
N ASP A 327 16.86 -33.04 -16.58
CA ASP A 327 17.14 -33.25 -15.17
C ASP A 327 15.84 -33.27 -14.36
N THR A 328 15.41 -34.45 -14.04
CA THR A 328 14.06 -34.93 -13.79
C THR A 328 13.52 -34.71 -12.37
N ASP A 329 14.08 -33.84 -11.56
CA ASP A 329 13.61 -33.69 -10.17
C ASP A 329 12.53 -32.61 -9.99
N ALA A 330 12.32 -31.71 -10.97
CA ALA A 330 11.23 -30.75 -10.94
C ALA A 330 10.69 -30.44 -12.36
N PRO A 331 9.60 -31.08 -12.80
CA PRO A 331 9.03 -30.87 -14.13
C PRO A 331 8.37 -29.50 -14.34
N VAL A 332 8.15 -28.74 -13.27
CA VAL A 332 7.55 -27.41 -13.27
C VAL A 332 8.36 -26.49 -12.35
N ARG A 333 8.58 -25.26 -12.78
CA ARG A 333 9.11 -24.19 -11.95
C ARG A 333 7.98 -23.22 -11.64
N ALA A 334 7.81 -22.90 -10.38
CA ALA A 334 6.90 -21.87 -9.90
C ALA A 334 7.70 -20.67 -9.39
N THR A 335 7.21 -19.46 -9.63
CA THR A 335 7.79 -18.22 -9.15
C THR A 335 6.67 -17.24 -8.81
N ASP A 336 6.84 -16.45 -7.77
CA ASP A 336 6.05 -15.27 -7.57
C ASP A 336 6.53 -14.17 -8.53
N PRO A 337 5.68 -13.67 -9.46
CA PRO A 337 6.08 -12.63 -10.39
C PRO A 337 6.23 -11.25 -9.74
N HIS A 338 5.76 -11.09 -8.50
CA HIS A 338 5.76 -9.84 -7.75
C HIS A 338 6.63 -9.92 -6.47
N ALA A 339 7.47 -10.94 -6.38
CA ALA A 339 8.42 -11.04 -5.28
C ALA A 339 9.35 -9.82 -5.26
N PRO A 340 9.66 -9.26 -4.09
CA PRO A 340 10.61 -8.16 -3.99
C PRO A 340 11.99 -8.58 -4.55
N PRO A 341 12.80 -7.62 -5.02
CA PRO A 341 14.17 -7.88 -5.41
C PRO A 341 14.93 -8.63 -4.32
N ALA A 342 15.76 -9.59 -4.68
CA ALA A 342 16.48 -10.43 -3.70
C ALA A 342 17.36 -9.61 -2.72
N TRP A 343 17.79 -8.42 -3.10
CA TRP A 343 18.53 -7.50 -2.23
C TRP A 343 17.63 -6.74 -1.25
N ALA A 344 16.34 -6.69 -1.51
CA ALA A 344 15.34 -5.97 -0.72
C ALA A 344 14.63 -6.86 0.32
N ASP A 345 15.22 -8.00 0.70
CA ASP A 345 14.74 -8.85 1.78
C ASP A 345 14.95 -8.15 3.13
N SER A 346 13.91 -7.46 3.61
CA SER A 346 13.89 -6.75 4.90
C SER A 346 15.05 -5.75 5.08
N PRO A 347 15.32 -4.83 4.11
CA PRO A 347 16.44 -3.89 4.18
C PRO A 347 16.24 -2.83 5.27
N THR A 348 17.35 -2.33 5.80
CA THR A 348 17.37 -1.11 6.63
C THR A 348 17.42 0.11 5.74
N ILE A 349 16.42 0.99 5.83
CA ILE A 349 16.26 2.17 4.97
C ILE A 349 16.71 3.42 5.73
N TYR A 350 17.44 4.30 5.05
CA TYR A 350 17.81 5.61 5.56
C TYR A 350 17.22 6.70 4.66
N GLU A 351 16.21 7.40 5.17
CA GLU A 351 15.57 8.49 4.47
C GLU A 351 16.34 9.80 4.62
N VAL A 352 16.59 10.50 3.53
CA VAL A 352 17.28 11.79 3.52
C VAL A 352 16.40 12.88 2.91
N TYR A 353 16.05 13.89 3.72
CA TYR A 353 15.54 15.15 3.19
C TYR A 353 16.69 15.91 2.53
N VAL A 354 16.76 15.81 1.20
CA VAL A 354 17.97 16.14 0.43
C VAL A 354 18.52 17.53 0.68
N ARG A 355 17.66 18.56 0.84
CA ARG A 355 18.12 19.95 0.91
C ARG A 355 18.64 20.40 2.28
N SER A 356 18.44 19.60 3.32
CA SER A 356 18.93 19.91 4.68
C SER A 356 20.07 19.00 5.16
N PHE A 357 20.45 18.00 4.38
CA PHE A 357 21.40 16.96 4.81
C PHE A 357 22.83 17.47 4.99
N ALA A 358 23.28 18.49 4.24
CA ALA A 358 24.61 19.07 4.45
C ALA A 358 24.73 19.91 5.74
N GLY A 359 23.63 20.16 6.43
CA GLY A 359 23.54 20.98 7.63
C GLY A 359 23.23 22.44 7.32
N ASP A 360 23.43 23.33 8.31
CA ASP A 360 23.09 24.75 8.23
C ASP A 360 24.20 25.65 7.65
N THR A 361 25.40 25.11 7.48
CA THR A 361 26.59 25.88 7.09
C THR A 361 26.91 25.81 5.59
N LEU A 362 26.38 24.80 4.91
CA LEU A 362 26.62 24.55 3.49
C LEU A 362 25.28 24.23 2.79
N PRO A 363 25.06 24.70 1.55
CA PRO A 363 23.96 24.21 0.75
C PRO A 363 24.20 22.73 0.43
N THR A 364 23.15 21.93 0.53
CA THR A 364 23.23 20.53 0.14
C THR A 364 23.25 20.43 -1.39
N THR A 365 24.19 19.63 -1.90
CA THR A 365 24.29 19.23 -3.30
C THR A 365 24.52 17.72 -3.37
N PHE A 366 24.35 17.11 -4.54
CA PHE A 366 24.66 15.69 -4.72
C PHE A 366 26.10 15.37 -4.32
N ALA A 367 27.06 16.24 -4.66
CA ALA A 367 28.46 16.08 -4.24
C ALA A 367 28.65 16.19 -2.71
N GLU A 368 27.83 16.96 -2.01
CA GLU A 368 27.87 17.01 -0.54
C GLU A 368 27.22 15.77 0.09
N ILE A 369 26.19 15.18 -0.53
CA ILE A 369 25.62 13.90 -0.09
C ILE A 369 26.64 12.79 -0.35
N GLU A 370 27.23 12.72 -1.57
CA GLU A 370 28.25 11.73 -1.95
C GLU A 370 29.41 11.68 -0.95
N ARG A 371 29.92 12.83 -0.50
CA ARG A 371 30.97 12.89 0.53
C ARG A 371 30.57 12.30 1.87
N ARG A 372 29.26 12.14 2.11
CA ARG A 372 28.70 11.62 3.37
C ARG A 372 28.23 10.17 3.27
N VAL A 373 28.34 9.55 2.09
CA VAL A 373 28.06 8.12 1.91
C VAL A 373 28.83 7.26 2.92
N PRO A 374 30.13 7.50 3.26
CA PRO A 374 30.80 6.71 4.30
C PRO A 374 30.19 6.85 5.71
N TYR A 375 29.51 7.96 6.00
CA TYR A 375 28.75 8.07 7.26
C TYR A 375 27.50 7.21 7.21
N VAL A 376 26.76 7.25 6.12
CA VAL A 376 25.55 6.43 5.89
C VAL A 376 25.91 4.93 5.95
N GLU A 377 26.97 4.51 5.25
CA GLU A 377 27.54 3.16 5.33
C GLU A 377 27.83 2.75 6.79
N SER A 378 28.41 3.67 7.60
CA SER A 378 28.74 3.39 9.00
C SER A 378 27.55 3.17 9.90
N LEU A 379 26.32 3.50 9.47
CA LEU A 379 25.08 3.23 10.18
C LEU A 379 24.58 1.78 9.94
N GLY A 380 25.16 1.07 8.96
CA GLY A 380 24.75 -0.29 8.61
C GLY A 380 23.37 -0.31 7.92
N VAL A 381 23.14 0.63 7.00
CA VAL A 381 21.91 0.71 6.20
C VAL A 381 22.11 0.12 4.82
N ASP A 382 21.07 -0.48 4.27
CA ASP A 382 21.07 -1.17 2.98
C ASP A 382 20.58 -0.24 1.84
N VAL A 383 19.72 0.72 2.18
CA VAL A 383 19.02 1.60 1.23
C VAL A 383 19.13 3.07 1.65
N LEU A 384 19.48 3.93 0.71
CA LEU A 384 19.40 5.37 0.82
C LEU A 384 18.15 5.86 0.06
N TRP A 385 17.11 6.30 0.77
CA TRP A 385 15.96 6.94 0.16
C TRP A 385 16.15 8.46 0.14
N LEU A 386 16.05 9.06 -1.03
CA LEU A 386 16.20 10.50 -1.27
C LEU A 386 14.82 11.12 -1.54
N THR A 387 14.42 12.13 -0.75
CA THR A 387 13.26 12.96 -1.10
C THR A 387 13.47 13.66 -2.44
N PRO A 388 12.42 14.25 -3.09
CA PRO A 388 12.47 14.56 -4.52
C PRO A 388 13.71 15.35 -4.98
N VAL A 389 14.37 14.81 -5.97
CA VAL A 389 15.62 15.35 -6.58
C VAL A 389 15.38 16.05 -7.91
N LEU A 390 14.17 15.95 -8.46
CA LEU A 390 13.81 16.55 -9.75
C LEU A 390 13.64 18.07 -9.66
N ALA A 391 13.65 18.72 -10.82
CA ALA A 391 13.49 20.17 -10.92
C ALA A 391 12.19 20.63 -10.25
N SER A 392 12.31 21.52 -9.27
CA SER A 392 11.20 22.06 -8.50
C SER A 392 11.51 23.48 -8.01
N PRO A 393 10.51 24.38 -7.93
CA PRO A 393 10.67 25.70 -7.37
C PRO A 393 10.62 25.73 -5.84
N THR A 394 10.44 24.58 -5.18
CA THR A 394 10.26 24.50 -3.73
C THR A 394 11.38 23.74 -3.06
N ASP A 395 11.66 24.09 -1.80
CA ASP A 395 12.68 23.42 -1.00
C ASP A 395 12.36 21.95 -0.69
N HIS A 396 11.08 21.59 -0.67
CA HIS A 396 10.67 20.20 -0.45
C HIS A 396 10.72 19.31 -1.71
N GLY A 397 10.76 19.91 -2.93
CA GLY A 397 10.91 19.16 -4.18
C GLY A 397 9.63 18.61 -4.81
N TYR A 398 8.52 18.51 -4.09
CA TYR A 398 7.27 17.86 -4.56
C TYR A 398 6.49 18.66 -5.63
N HIS A 399 6.88 19.87 -5.95
CA HIS A 399 6.29 20.66 -7.04
C HIS A 399 7.13 20.52 -8.32
N VAL A 400 7.09 19.35 -8.96
CA VAL A 400 7.91 19.04 -10.13
C VAL A 400 7.57 19.98 -11.30
N THR A 401 8.61 20.56 -11.91
CA THR A 401 8.51 21.42 -13.10
C THR A 401 9.18 20.82 -14.34
N ASP A 402 10.00 19.79 -14.16
CA ASP A 402 10.67 19.06 -15.24
C ASP A 402 11.03 17.66 -14.73
N TYR A 403 10.60 16.63 -15.44
CA TYR A 403 10.87 15.22 -15.07
C TYR A 403 12.20 14.70 -15.67
N ASP A 404 12.77 15.39 -16.64
CA ASP A 404 14.00 14.97 -17.31
C ASP A 404 15.26 15.48 -16.62
N GLU A 405 15.10 16.57 -15.84
CA GLU A 405 16.21 17.28 -15.22
C GLU A 405 16.16 17.23 -13.69
N THR A 406 17.35 17.10 -13.08
CA THR A 406 17.49 17.25 -11.63
C THR A 406 17.42 18.72 -11.20
N ALA A 407 17.09 18.96 -9.95
CA ALA A 407 17.04 20.30 -9.37
C ALA A 407 18.42 20.98 -9.43
N THR A 408 18.49 22.17 -10.03
CA THR A 408 19.75 22.88 -10.27
C THR A 408 20.50 23.27 -9.00
N ASP A 409 19.81 23.44 -7.89
CA ASP A 409 20.39 23.69 -6.57
C ASP A 409 21.10 22.45 -5.99
N LEU A 410 20.65 21.26 -6.34
CA LEU A 410 21.27 19.99 -5.93
C LEU A 410 22.44 19.60 -6.86
N GLY A 411 22.35 19.93 -8.15
CA GLY A 411 23.39 19.61 -9.12
C GLY A 411 22.85 19.05 -10.43
N SER A 412 23.73 18.66 -11.33
CA SER A 412 23.34 18.05 -12.60
C SER A 412 22.98 16.58 -12.47
N ARG A 413 22.28 16.03 -13.46
CA ARG A 413 22.01 14.59 -13.58
C ARG A 413 23.29 13.75 -13.47
N GLN A 414 24.40 14.18 -14.11
CA GLN A 414 25.68 13.47 -13.98
C GLN A 414 26.18 13.45 -12.52
N ALA A 415 25.98 14.52 -11.75
CA ALA A 415 26.34 14.53 -10.33
C ALA A 415 25.46 13.64 -9.50
N PHE A 416 24.20 13.48 -9.87
CA PHE A 416 23.28 12.51 -9.26
C PHE A 416 23.71 11.06 -9.57
N GLU A 417 24.01 10.76 -10.82
CA GLU A 417 24.53 9.44 -11.24
C GLU A 417 25.85 9.10 -10.51
N SER A 418 26.74 10.10 -10.30
CA SER A 418 27.96 9.90 -9.49
C SER A 418 27.66 9.57 -8.02
N LEU A 419 26.63 10.18 -7.45
CA LEU A 419 26.17 9.85 -6.08
C LEU A 419 25.65 8.42 -6.03
N VAL A 420 24.85 7.99 -7.02
CA VAL A 420 24.34 6.61 -7.11
C VAL A 420 25.48 5.62 -7.21
N ASP A 421 26.47 5.87 -8.09
CA ASP A 421 27.68 5.05 -8.23
C ASP A 421 28.44 4.94 -6.89
N ALA A 422 28.57 6.05 -6.15
CA ALA A 422 29.24 6.05 -4.85
C ALA A 422 28.47 5.27 -3.77
N CYS A 423 27.14 5.28 -3.82
CA CYS A 423 26.31 4.44 -2.97
C CYS A 423 26.49 2.94 -3.32
N HIS A 424 26.49 2.60 -4.59
CA HIS A 424 26.75 1.23 -5.06
C HIS A 424 28.13 0.72 -4.67
N ASP A 425 29.17 1.57 -4.72
CA ASP A 425 30.53 1.24 -4.25
C ASP A 425 30.56 0.93 -2.74
N ALA A 426 29.60 1.48 -1.97
CA ALA A 426 29.41 1.23 -0.55
C ALA A 426 28.34 0.15 -0.27
N GLU A 427 27.91 -0.63 -1.28
CA GLU A 427 26.86 -1.66 -1.18
C GLU A 427 25.49 -1.11 -0.72
N ILE A 428 25.23 0.19 -0.93
CA ILE A 428 23.96 0.86 -0.60
C ILE A 428 23.14 1.06 -1.88
N ARG A 429 21.87 0.65 -1.87
CA ARG A 429 20.92 0.87 -2.95
C ARG A 429 20.28 2.26 -2.82
N VAL A 430 19.87 2.82 -3.95
CA VAL A 430 19.26 4.15 -3.97
C VAL A 430 17.80 4.07 -4.41
N VAL A 431 16.91 4.54 -3.53
CA VAL A 431 15.49 4.76 -3.80
C VAL A 431 15.23 6.26 -3.89
N PHE A 432 14.46 6.69 -4.87
CA PHE A 432 14.12 8.10 -5.01
C PHE A 432 12.62 8.32 -5.09
N ASP A 433 12.18 9.51 -4.70
CA ASP A 433 10.78 9.89 -4.69
C ASP A 433 10.23 10.10 -6.11
N LEU A 434 9.27 9.27 -6.51
CA LEU A 434 8.57 9.35 -7.80
C LEU A 434 7.27 10.14 -7.63
N VAL A 435 7.32 11.44 -7.92
CA VAL A 435 6.18 12.36 -7.80
C VAL A 435 5.47 12.47 -9.13
N ILE A 436 4.48 11.59 -9.40
CA ILE A 436 3.76 11.55 -10.68
C ILE A 436 2.25 11.72 -10.57
N ASN A 437 1.68 11.86 -9.37
CA ASN A 437 0.26 12.15 -9.19
C ASN A 437 -0.12 13.55 -9.70
N HIS A 438 0.78 14.50 -9.56
CA HIS A 438 0.57 15.91 -9.89
C HIS A 438 1.85 16.56 -10.41
N THR A 439 1.74 17.78 -10.92
CA THR A 439 2.90 18.63 -11.23
C THR A 439 2.81 19.95 -10.45
N SER A 440 3.86 20.78 -10.53
CA SER A 440 3.75 22.20 -10.21
C SER A 440 2.81 22.90 -11.20
N ARG A 441 2.11 23.94 -10.73
CA ARG A 441 1.46 24.90 -11.65
C ARG A 441 2.45 25.60 -12.56
N ASP A 442 3.72 25.69 -12.17
CA ASP A 442 4.79 26.29 -12.98
C ASP A 442 5.32 25.32 -14.04
N HIS A 443 4.85 24.06 -14.05
CA HIS A 443 5.21 23.09 -15.08
C HIS A 443 4.74 23.57 -16.48
N PRO A 444 5.58 23.48 -17.54
CA PRO A 444 5.23 23.94 -18.89
C PRO A 444 3.92 23.35 -19.42
N ALA A 445 3.65 22.05 -19.18
CA ALA A 445 2.41 21.41 -19.61
C ALA A 445 1.17 22.06 -18.95
N PHE A 446 1.24 22.38 -17.64
CA PHE A 446 0.14 23.07 -16.96
C PHE A 446 -0.06 24.48 -17.47
N GLN A 447 1.01 25.21 -17.76
CA GLN A 447 0.92 26.55 -18.33
C GLN A 447 0.22 26.53 -19.71
N MET A 448 0.48 25.51 -20.55
CA MET A 448 -0.20 25.32 -21.81
C MET A 448 -1.67 24.90 -21.62
N HIS A 449 -1.96 24.02 -20.65
CA HIS A 449 -3.31 23.67 -20.26
C HIS A 449 -4.12 24.89 -19.80
N ALA A 450 -3.59 25.69 -18.89
CA ALA A 450 -4.22 26.92 -18.39
C ALA A 450 -4.40 27.98 -19.48
N ALA A 451 -3.53 28.03 -20.47
CA ALA A 451 -3.64 28.89 -21.65
C ALA A 451 -4.67 28.37 -22.67
N GLY A 452 -5.33 27.23 -22.44
CA GLY A 452 -6.32 26.65 -23.33
C GLY A 452 -5.73 26.07 -24.63
N VAL A 453 -4.46 25.68 -24.64
CA VAL A 453 -3.84 25.03 -25.81
C VAL A 453 -4.45 23.64 -26.00
N PRO A 454 -5.09 23.35 -27.16
CA PRO A 454 -5.88 22.14 -27.34
C PRO A 454 -5.11 20.83 -27.08
N ALA A 455 -3.83 20.77 -27.43
CA ALA A 455 -2.99 19.58 -27.23
C ALA A 455 -2.74 19.25 -25.77
N TYR A 456 -2.98 20.20 -24.83
CA TYR A 456 -2.75 20.03 -23.41
C TYR A 456 -4.06 20.01 -22.61
N ARG A 457 -5.22 20.02 -23.28
CA ARG A 457 -6.53 20.08 -22.61
C ARG A 457 -6.70 18.91 -21.64
N ASP A 458 -6.32 17.71 -22.06
CA ASP A 458 -6.57 16.47 -21.35
C ASP A 458 -5.35 15.99 -20.52
N HIS A 459 -4.35 16.88 -20.27
CA HIS A 459 -3.20 16.56 -19.44
C HIS A 459 -3.51 16.58 -17.94
N TYR A 460 -4.50 17.35 -17.53
CA TYR A 460 -4.86 17.51 -16.13
C TYR A 460 -6.33 17.17 -15.92
N ARG A 461 -6.64 16.59 -14.76
CA ARG A 461 -8.02 16.34 -14.35
C ARG A 461 -8.78 17.66 -14.22
N ARG A 462 -10.06 17.61 -14.52
CA ARG A 462 -10.94 18.78 -14.45
C ARG A 462 -12.15 18.44 -13.57
N THR A 463 -12.64 19.45 -12.87
CA THR A 463 -13.85 19.38 -12.04
C THR A 463 -14.91 20.34 -12.59
N ASP A 464 -16.16 20.14 -12.24
CA ASP A 464 -17.29 20.97 -12.65
C ASP A 464 -17.37 22.32 -11.93
N GLY A 465 -16.32 22.73 -11.20
CA GLY A 465 -16.28 24.01 -10.51
C GLY A 465 -17.14 24.09 -9.25
N ALA A 466 -17.56 22.95 -8.70
CA ALA A 466 -18.38 22.90 -7.50
C ALA A 466 -17.66 23.45 -6.24
N PHE A 467 -16.35 23.59 -6.30
CA PHE A 467 -15.51 24.14 -5.23
C PHE A 467 -14.81 25.42 -5.66
N ASP A 468 -15.04 26.51 -4.94
CA ASP A 468 -14.40 27.80 -5.18
C ASP A 468 -13.06 27.89 -4.45
N VAL A 469 -11.95 27.64 -5.17
CA VAL A 469 -10.59 27.77 -4.64
C VAL A 469 -10.15 29.24 -4.50
N THR A 470 -11.02 30.22 -4.88
CA THR A 470 -10.67 31.65 -4.81
C THR A 470 -10.46 32.12 -3.37
N ASP A 471 -11.21 31.58 -2.42
CA ASP A 471 -11.09 31.92 -1.01
C ASP A 471 -9.77 31.45 -0.37
N THR A 472 -9.08 30.51 -1.00
CA THR A 472 -7.77 30.03 -0.53
C THR A 472 -6.61 30.94 -0.95
N GLY A 473 -6.88 32.02 -1.68
CA GLY A 473 -5.86 32.90 -2.28
C GLY A 473 -5.15 32.32 -3.49
N TRP A 474 -5.57 31.18 -3.97
CA TRP A 474 -4.98 30.41 -5.07
C TRP A 474 -5.80 30.45 -6.36
N ALA A 475 -6.93 31.13 -6.37
CA ALA A 475 -7.82 31.20 -7.50
C ALA A 475 -7.17 31.74 -8.75
N ILE A 476 -7.48 31.12 -9.86
CA ILE A 476 -6.89 31.47 -11.14
C ILE A 476 -7.88 31.46 -12.26
N LEU A 477 -8.93 30.70 -12.15
CA LEU A 477 -9.88 30.48 -13.22
C LEU A 477 -11.30 30.68 -12.68
N ASP A 478 -11.98 31.67 -13.24
CA ASP A 478 -13.39 31.92 -13.07
C ASP A 478 -14.13 31.14 -14.17
N SER A 479 -14.27 29.83 -13.99
CA SER A 479 -14.97 28.97 -14.94
C SER A 479 -15.57 27.76 -14.26
N ASP A 480 -16.68 27.25 -14.80
CA ASP A 480 -17.37 26.04 -14.35
C ASP A 480 -16.58 24.75 -14.66
N ASP A 481 -15.46 24.87 -15.35
CA ASP A 481 -14.59 23.76 -15.79
C ASP A 481 -13.15 24.04 -15.31
N MET A 482 -12.87 23.68 -14.05
CA MET A 482 -11.63 23.99 -13.35
C MET A 482 -10.68 22.79 -13.32
N PRO A 483 -9.35 22.98 -13.32
CA PRO A 483 -8.41 21.91 -12.98
C PRO A 483 -8.67 21.40 -11.56
N GLU A 484 -8.60 20.08 -11.39
CA GLU A 484 -8.60 19.46 -10.08
C GLU A 484 -7.21 19.57 -9.46
N TYR A 485 -7.13 19.95 -8.20
CA TYR A 485 -5.89 20.09 -7.47
C TYR A 485 -5.83 19.06 -6.35
N TYR A 486 -4.63 18.53 -6.10
CA TYR A 486 -4.39 17.65 -4.99
C TYR A 486 -4.68 18.38 -3.67
N PHE A 487 -5.54 17.83 -2.83
CA PHE A 487 -6.07 18.47 -1.62
C PHE A 487 -6.67 19.87 -1.84
N ASP A 488 -7.16 20.18 -3.01
CA ASP A 488 -7.56 21.55 -3.37
C ASP A 488 -6.44 22.59 -3.16
N TRP A 489 -5.17 22.16 -3.19
CA TRP A 489 -4.02 23.08 -3.16
C TRP A 489 -3.73 23.63 -4.54
N GLY A 490 -4.10 24.87 -4.78
CA GLY A 490 -3.99 25.53 -6.09
C GLY A 490 -2.58 25.65 -6.69
N ARG A 491 -1.59 24.90 -6.18
CA ARG A 491 -0.21 24.84 -6.70
C ARG A 491 0.16 23.51 -7.35
N ILE A 492 -0.61 22.47 -7.10
CA ILE A 492 -0.29 21.10 -7.52
C ILE A 492 -1.49 20.45 -8.21
N PRO A 493 -1.73 20.81 -9.50
CA PRO A 493 -2.82 20.22 -10.27
C PRO A 493 -2.58 18.74 -10.54
N ASN A 494 -3.65 17.94 -10.41
CA ASN A 494 -3.64 16.49 -10.63
C ASN A 494 -3.52 16.17 -12.12
N LEU A 495 -2.63 15.24 -12.45
CA LEU A 495 -2.48 14.70 -13.80
C LEU A 495 -3.66 13.80 -14.16
N ASN A 496 -3.99 13.77 -15.44
CA ASN A 496 -5.12 12.99 -15.97
C ASN A 496 -4.64 11.63 -16.52
N PHE A 497 -4.76 10.58 -15.73
CA PHE A 497 -4.40 9.22 -16.12
C PHE A 497 -5.36 8.59 -17.14
N ASP A 498 -6.50 9.20 -17.43
CA ASP A 498 -7.40 8.76 -18.51
C ASP A 498 -6.87 9.23 -19.90
N SER A 499 -5.86 10.10 -19.91
CA SER A 499 -5.20 10.55 -21.13
C SER A 499 -4.05 9.61 -21.52
N PRO A 500 -4.10 8.93 -22.71
CA PRO A 500 -3.00 8.10 -23.18
C PRO A 500 -1.68 8.86 -23.32
N THR A 501 -1.75 10.15 -23.66
CA THR A 501 -0.58 11.02 -23.78
C THR A 501 0.11 11.18 -22.44
N VAL A 502 -0.66 11.38 -21.35
CA VAL A 502 -0.12 11.51 -19.99
C VAL A 502 0.42 10.17 -19.51
N ARG A 503 -0.31 9.07 -19.70
CA ARG A 503 0.17 7.73 -19.31
C ARG A 503 1.51 7.42 -19.96
N ARG A 504 1.62 7.57 -21.28
CA ARG A 504 2.87 7.33 -22.00
C ARG A 504 4.01 8.22 -21.49
N TRP A 505 3.74 9.52 -21.33
CA TRP A 505 4.73 10.44 -20.79
C TRP A 505 5.26 10.00 -19.43
N LEU A 506 4.37 9.61 -18.50
CA LEU A 506 4.77 9.19 -17.16
C LEU A 506 5.47 7.81 -17.15
N LEU A 507 5.06 6.89 -18.04
CA LEU A 507 5.76 5.62 -18.22
C LEU A 507 7.17 5.83 -18.80
N ASP A 508 7.35 6.79 -19.72
CA ASP A 508 8.69 7.16 -20.22
C ASP A 508 9.56 7.76 -19.09
N VAL A 509 8.96 8.52 -18.16
CA VAL A 509 9.65 9.01 -16.94
C VAL A 509 10.09 7.85 -16.06
N VAL A 510 9.20 6.86 -15.83
CA VAL A 510 9.51 5.65 -15.07
C VAL A 510 10.71 4.92 -15.70
N ASP A 511 10.65 4.62 -17.01
CA ASP A 511 11.75 3.94 -17.73
C ASP A 511 13.07 4.67 -17.61
N GLN A 512 13.03 6.01 -17.78
CA GLN A 512 14.23 6.84 -17.74
C GLN A 512 14.94 6.77 -16.38
N TRP A 513 14.19 6.78 -15.28
CA TRP A 513 14.76 6.80 -13.94
C TRP A 513 15.01 5.39 -13.39
N ALA A 514 14.22 4.39 -13.79
CA ALA A 514 14.47 2.99 -13.49
C ALA A 514 15.84 2.48 -14.01
N ALA A 515 16.39 3.15 -15.03
CA ALA A 515 17.74 2.88 -15.54
C ALA A 515 18.88 3.48 -14.67
N VAL A 516 18.55 4.27 -13.64
CA VAL A 516 19.53 5.03 -12.85
C VAL A 516 19.50 4.64 -11.38
N VAL A 517 18.32 4.34 -10.83
CA VAL A 517 18.13 4.05 -9.40
C VAL A 517 17.66 2.61 -9.17
N ASP A 518 17.77 2.14 -7.95
CA ASP A 518 17.40 0.76 -7.57
C ASP A 518 15.95 0.64 -7.11
N GLY A 519 15.24 1.76 -6.93
CA GLY A 519 13.85 1.74 -6.53
C GLY A 519 13.17 3.08 -6.52
N PHE A 520 11.84 3.04 -6.42
CA PHE A 520 10.99 4.22 -6.29
C PHE A 520 10.18 4.16 -5.00
N ARG A 521 10.09 5.30 -4.31
CA ARG A 521 9.01 5.57 -3.38
C ARG A 521 7.96 6.38 -4.13
N ALA A 522 6.79 5.79 -4.33
CA ALA A 522 5.70 6.44 -5.03
C ALA A 522 5.00 7.44 -4.13
N ASP A 523 5.18 8.73 -4.44
CA ASP A 523 4.50 9.83 -3.76
C ASP A 523 3.01 9.79 -4.05
N VAL A 524 2.17 9.88 -3.01
CA VAL A 524 0.70 9.85 -3.16
C VAL A 524 0.24 8.63 -3.99
N ALA A 525 0.76 7.45 -3.73
CA ALA A 525 0.42 6.25 -4.50
C ALA A 525 -1.10 6.02 -4.57
N TRP A 526 -1.82 6.31 -3.48
CA TRP A 526 -3.27 6.19 -3.38
C TRP A 526 -4.06 7.20 -4.26
N GLY A 527 -3.42 8.23 -4.79
CA GLY A 527 -4.01 9.20 -5.73
C GLY A 527 -4.02 8.73 -7.20
N ILE A 528 -3.36 7.61 -7.49
CA ILE A 528 -3.23 7.02 -8.83
C ILE A 528 -3.93 5.65 -8.83
N SER A 529 -4.53 5.28 -9.95
CA SER A 529 -5.30 4.03 -10.06
C SER A 529 -4.41 2.79 -9.95
N HIS A 530 -4.94 1.72 -9.34
CA HIS A 530 -4.31 0.40 -9.31
C HIS A 530 -3.90 -0.11 -10.69
N GLY A 531 -4.71 0.22 -11.73
CA GLY A 531 -4.42 -0.19 -13.09
C GLY A 531 -3.12 0.39 -13.64
N PHE A 532 -2.82 1.64 -13.31
CA PHE A 532 -1.57 2.28 -13.72
C PHE A 532 -0.36 1.73 -12.94
N TRP A 533 -0.50 1.51 -11.62
CA TRP A 533 0.58 0.92 -10.82
C TRP A 533 0.93 -0.50 -11.25
N LYS A 534 -0.06 -1.32 -11.63
CA LYS A 534 0.19 -2.63 -12.24
C LYS A 534 0.95 -2.54 -13.57
N GLU A 535 0.68 -1.51 -14.37
CA GLU A 535 1.46 -1.25 -15.59
C GLU A 535 2.89 -0.82 -15.27
N VAL A 536 3.09 0.00 -14.24
CA VAL A 536 4.43 0.38 -13.75
C VAL A 536 5.18 -0.86 -13.23
N ALA A 537 4.56 -1.67 -12.38
CA ALA A 537 5.17 -2.88 -11.82
C ALA A 537 5.58 -3.91 -12.90
N ASP A 538 4.73 -4.09 -13.92
CA ASP A 538 5.06 -4.97 -15.06
C ASP A 538 6.16 -4.41 -16.00
N ARG A 539 6.49 -3.10 -15.88
CA ARG A 539 7.40 -2.39 -16.79
C ARG A 539 8.80 -2.22 -16.23
N VAL A 540 8.91 -2.01 -14.93
CA VAL A 540 10.21 -1.84 -14.27
C VAL A 540 11.01 -3.15 -14.23
N PRO A 541 12.34 -3.10 -14.17
CA PRO A 541 13.16 -4.30 -14.00
C PRO A 541 12.81 -5.10 -12.73
N ASP A 542 12.91 -6.43 -12.78
CA ASP A 542 12.64 -7.34 -11.64
C ASP A 542 13.54 -7.06 -10.40
N ASP A 543 14.64 -6.33 -10.57
CA ASP A 543 15.55 -5.94 -9.48
C ASP A 543 15.30 -4.52 -8.95
N LEU A 544 14.19 -3.86 -9.35
CA LEU A 544 13.80 -2.54 -8.88
C LEU A 544 12.77 -2.64 -7.75
N LEU A 545 13.03 -1.98 -6.63
CA LEU A 545 12.11 -1.91 -5.48
C LEU A 545 11.01 -0.87 -5.71
N LEU A 546 9.76 -1.25 -5.43
CA LEU A 546 8.63 -0.32 -5.38
C LEU A 546 8.13 -0.22 -3.93
N LEU A 547 8.15 0.99 -3.39
CA LEU A 547 7.66 1.37 -2.07
C LEU A 547 6.51 2.36 -2.22
N ASP A 548 5.36 2.10 -1.61
CA ASP A 548 4.23 3.02 -1.67
C ASP A 548 4.16 3.99 -0.49
N GLU A 549 3.57 5.14 -0.76
CA GLU A 549 2.94 5.98 0.25
C GLU A 549 1.44 5.82 0.14
N THR A 550 0.84 4.98 0.98
CA THR A 550 -0.62 4.81 1.07
C THR A 550 -1.13 5.24 2.45
N LEU A 551 -1.88 6.33 2.47
CA LEU A 551 -2.46 6.91 3.68
C LEU A 551 -3.98 7.00 3.54
N PRO A 552 -4.73 6.22 4.31
CA PRO A 552 -4.31 5.23 5.30
C PRO A 552 -3.89 3.89 4.67
N HIS A 553 -3.30 3.04 5.48
CA HIS A 553 -2.81 1.71 5.19
C HIS A 553 -3.82 0.86 4.39
N ASP A 554 -3.45 0.40 3.19
CA ASP A 554 -4.34 -0.33 2.27
C ASP A 554 -3.63 -1.54 1.65
N PRO A 555 -4.04 -2.78 1.95
CA PRO A 555 -3.37 -3.99 1.49
C PRO A 555 -3.52 -4.25 -0.01
N PHE A 556 -4.47 -3.61 -0.69
CA PHE A 556 -4.69 -3.87 -2.12
C PHE A 556 -3.55 -3.40 -3.01
N TYR A 557 -2.71 -2.48 -2.53
CA TYR A 557 -1.47 -2.09 -3.21
C TYR A 557 -0.39 -3.18 -3.20
N GLY A 558 -0.49 -4.19 -2.30
CA GLY A 558 0.34 -5.40 -2.34
C GLY A 558 -0.05 -6.40 -3.44
N GLY A 559 -1.21 -6.21 -4.11
CA GLY A 559 -1.72 -7.11 -5.15
C GLY A 559 -1.00 -7.00 -6.49
N GLY A 560 0.33 -7.04 -6.52
CA GLY A 560 1.16 -6.97 -7.73
C GLY A 560 1.43 -5.53 -8.19
N GLU A 561 1.61 -4.62 -7.24
CA GLU A 561 1.89 -3.20 -7.48
C GLU A 561 3.14 -2.74 -6.74
N PHE A 562 3.21 -2.98 -5.42
CA PHE A 562 4.30 -2.55 -4.57
C PHE A 562 4.84 -3.70 -3.72
N HIS A 563 6.11 -3.62 -3.37
CA HIS A 563 6.84 -4.61 -2.57
C HIS A 563 6.87 -4.22 -1.08
N LEU A 564 6.91 -2.93 -0.78
CA LEU A 564 6.90 -2.39 0.58
C LEU A 564 5.81 -1.34 0.76
N HIS A 565 5.26 -1.29 1.96
CA HIS A 565 4.15 -0.41 2.35
C HIS A 565 4.51 0.40 3.59
N TYR A 566 4.08 1.65 3.66
CA TYR A 566 4.16 2.45 4.88
C TYR A 566 3.34 1.81 5.99
N ASP A 567 3.96 1.49 7.13
CA ASP A 567 3.23 1.00 8.31
C ASP A 567 2.68 2.14 9.15
N THR A 568 1.62 2.76 8.65
CA THR A 568 0.93 3.83 9.38
C THR A 568 0.24 3.32 10.64
N SER A 569 -0.10 2.04 10.70
CA SER A 569 -0.70 1.42 11.89
C SER A 569 0.27 1.40 13.06
N LEU A 570 1.52 0.98 12.82
CA LEU A 570 2.55 0.98 13.86
C LEU A 570 2.98 2.41 14.23
N TYR A 571 3.09 3.30 13.24
CA TYR A 571 3.40 4.71 13.47
C TYR A 571 2.43 5.34 14.47
N GLU A 572 1.10 5.22 14.25
CA GLU A 572 0.07 5.73 15.16
C GLU A 572 0.23 5.17 16.57
N VAL A 573 0.37 3.84 16.69
CA VAL A 573 0.50 3.17 17.99
C VAL A 573 1.76 3.59 18.75
N LEU A 574 2.91 3.74 18.06
CA LEU A 574 4.14 4.19 18.72
C LEU A 574 4.00 5.62 19.27
N HIS A 575 3.29 6.51 18.54
CA HIS A 575 3.00 7.86 19.05
C HIS A 575 2.06 7.85 20.24
N ASP A 576 1.01 7.03 20.26
CA ASP A 576 0.12 6.85 21.41
C ASP A 576 0.90 6.31 22.64
N ILE A 577 1.81 5.34 22.44
CA ILE A 577 2.69 4.84 23.50
C ILE A 577 3.62 5.96 23.99
N GLY A 578 4.24 6.72 23.09
CA GLY A 578 5.12 7.84 23.41
C GLY A 578 4.43 8.92 24.24
N ALA A 579 3.18 9.25 23.87
CA ALA A 579 2.34 10.20 24.60
C ALA A 579 1.85 9.67 25.97
N GLY A 580 1.92 8.36 26.19
CA GLY A 580 1.38 7.71 27.39
C GLY A 580 -0.13 7.45 27.30
N ASP A 581 -0.71 7.56 26.12
CA ASP A 581 -2.13 7.31 25.84
C ASP A 581 -2.42 5.81 25.61
N ALA A 582 -1.36 5.02 25.30
CA ALA A 582 -1.42 3.57 25.17
C ALA A 582 -0.30 2.88 25.97
N PRO A 583 -0.52 1.64 26.47
CA PRO A 583 0.52 0.83 27.09
C PRO A 583 1.49 0.28 26.01
N ALA A 584 2.70 -0.13 26.45
CA ALA A 584 3.73 -0.61 25.52
C ALA A 584 3.38 -1.89 24.76
N ASP A 585 2.49 -2.73 25.29
CA ASP A 585 2.01 -3.96 24.63
C ASP A 585 1.02 -3.67 23.48
N ALA A 586 0.54 -2.41 23.34
CA ALA A 586 -0.24 -1.99 22.17
C ALA A 586 0.52 -2.14 20.83
N VAL A 587 1.83 -2.37 20.86
CA VAL A 587 2.60 -2.76 19.67
C VAL A 587 1.98 -3.99 18.98
N SER A 588 1.43 -4.96 19.73
CA SER A 588 0.72 -6.10 19.14
C SER A 588 -0.54 -5.69 18.39
N ASP A 589 -1.25 -4.67 18.86
CA ASP A 589 -2.49 -4.19 18.25
C ASP A 589 -2.26 -3.63 16.83
N ALA A 590 -1.05 -3.06 16.58
CA ALA A 590 -0.68 -2.58 15.26
C ALA A 590 -0.53 -3.72 14.24
N LEU A 591 0.08 -4.84 14.65
CA LEU A 591 0.24 -6.02 13.81
C LEU A 591 -1.11 -6.71 13.58
N ASP A 592 -1.90 -6.91 14.65
CA ASP A 592 -3.26 -7.46 14.57
C ASP A 592 -4.13 -6.62 13.64
N ARG A 593 -3.94 -5.30 13.62
CA ARG A 593 -4.63 -4.38 12.72
C ARG A 593 -4.20 -4.56 11.26
N ALA A 594 -2.90 -4.70 10.99
CA ALA A 594 -2.42 -4.97 9.64
C ALA A 594 -2.98 -6.30 9.11
N GLU A 595 -2.98 -7.34 9.93
CA GLU A 595 -3.63 -8.62 9.61
C GLU A 595 -5.14 -8.47 9.37
N TRP A 596 -5.83 -7.70 10.21
CA TRP A 596 -7.26 -7.44 10.07
C TRP A 596 -7.58 -6.70 8.76
N LEU A 597 -6.71 -5.78 8.32
CA LEU A 597 -6.82 -5.08 7.04
C LEU A 597 -6.63 -6.04 5.85
N GLY A 598 -5.85 -7.11 6.01
CA GLY A 598 -5.61 -8.13 4.99
C GLY A 598 -4.19 -8.15 4.43
N PHE A 599 -3.21 -7.53 5.12
CA PHE A 599 -1.81 -7.72 4.78
C PHE A 599 -1.40 -9.15 5.11
N ASP A 600 -0.87 -9.86 4.15
CA ASP A 600 -0.47 -11.28 4.25
C ASP A 600 0.99 -11.43 4.69
N ASP A 601 1.85 -10.46 4.37
CA ASP A 601 3.25 -10.47 4.69
C ASP A 601 3.63 -9.35 5.68
N PRO A 602 3.94 -9.66 6.94
CA PRO A 602 4.45 -8.67 7.89
C PRO A 602 5.85 -8.16 7.51
N GLY A 603 6.57 -8.87 6.62
CA GLY A 603 7.87 -8.48 6.05
C GLY A 603 7.75 -7.34 5.05
N ALA A 604 6.61 -7.21 4.35
CA ALA A 604 6.35 -6.18 3.37
C ALA A 604 6.07 -4.78 3.96
N GLN A 605 6.36 -4.56 5.24
CA GLN A 605 6.08 -3.31 5.94
C GLN A 605 7.35 -2.48 6.14
N MET A 606 7.34 -1.20 5.73
CA MET A 606 8.35 -0.22 6.13
C MET A 606 7.99 0.35 7.49
N ARG A 607 8.78 0.01 8.51
CA ARG A 607 8.57 0.40 9.92
C ARG A 607 9.29 1.70 10.22
N TYR A 608 8.57 2.72 10.68
CA TYR A 608 9.14 4.03 10.97
C TYR A 608 8.51 4.68 12.20
N VAL A 609 9.22 5.63 12.81
CA VAL A 609 8.74 6.43 13.94
C VAL A 609 8.54 7.89 13.57
N GLU A 610 9.21 8.35 12.53
CA GLU A 610 9.15 9.71 12.00
C GLU A 610 9.63 9.70 10.55
N ASN A 611 9.20 10.68 9.75
CA ASN A 611 9.67 10.91 8.38
C ASN A 611 9.74 12.42 8.09
N HIS A 612 9.95 12.80 6.83
CA HIS A 612 10.06 14.20 6.43
C HIS A 612 8.74 15.00 6.49
N ASP A 613 7.60 14.35 6.64
CA ASP A 613 6.27 14.98 6.75
C ASP A 613 5.76 15.03 8.18
N GLU A 614 6.29 14.17 9.05
CA GLU A 614 5.83 13.99 10.40
C GLU A 614 6.70 14.73 11.43
N PRO A 615 6.18 15.03 12.63
CA PRO A 615 6.97 15.59 13.73
C PRO A 615 8.14 14.69 14.12
N ARG A 616 9.17 15.27 14.72
CA ARG A 616 10.27 14.52 15.32
C ARG A 616 9.80 13.83 16.59
N TYR A 617 9.80 12.51 16.62
CA TYR A 617 9.31 11.70 17.73
C TYR A 617 9.99 12.04 19.06
N ARG A 618 11.33 12.21 19.02
CA ARG A 618 12.11 12.62 20.20
C ARG A 618 11.68 13.97 20.77
N ALA A 619 11.34 14.92 19.91
CA ALA A 619 10.92 16.26 20.33
C ALA A 619 9.55 16.25 21.03
N GLU A 620 8.69 15.30 20.68
CA GLU A 620 7.36 15.16 21.26
C GLU A 620 7.36 14.27 22.51
N HIS A 621 8.13 13.16 22.51
CA HIS A 621 8.01 12.08 23.48
C HIS A 621 9.26 11.84 24.34
N GLY A 622 10.37 12.53 24.05
CA GLY A 622 11.62 12.43 24.82
C GLY A 622 12.59 11.34 24.36
N ASP A 623 13.74 11.28 25.02
CA ASP A 623 14.90 10.50 24.58
C ASP A 623 14.68 8.98 24.70
N GLU A 624 14.15 8.51 25.83
CA GLU A 624 14.02 7.08 26.09
C GLU A 624 12.88 6.46 25.28
N ALA A 625 11.76 7.17 25.15
CA ALA A 625 10.66 6.74 24.29
C ALA A 625 11.12 6.64 22.82
N ALA A 626 11.94 7.60 22.33
CA ALA A 626 12.47 7.57 20.96
C ALA A 626 13.42 6.38 20.73
N ARG A 627 14.27 6.05 21.70
CA ARG A 627 15.13 4.85 21.63
C ARG A 627 14.30 3.57 21.62
N ALA A 628 13.27 3.48 22.47
CA ALA A 628 12.39 2.33 22.56
C ALA A 628 11.60 2.14 21.26
N ALA A 629 11.03 3.20 20.70
CA ALA A 629 10.31 3.16 19.43
C ALA A 629 11.22 2.74 18.27
N ALA A 630 12.46 3.28 18.19
CA ALA A 630 13.45 2.82 17.21
C ALA A 630 13.80 1.33 17.40
N ALA A 631 13.94 0.85 18.64
CA ALA A 631 14.20 -0.56 18.91
C ALA A 631 13.04 -1.45 18.42
N VAL A 632 11.77 -1.01 18.54
CA VAL A 632 10.61 -1.73 18.00
C VAL A 632 10.75 -1.88 16.48
N THR A 633 11.03 -0.79 15.73
CA THR A 633 11.14 -0.86 14.26
C THR A 633 12.24 -1.80 13.79
N PHE A 634 13.38 -1.86 14.50
CA PHE A 634 14.51 -2.73 14.17
C PHE A 634 14.34 -4.20 14.56
N THR A 635 13.41 -4.50 15.45
CA THR A 635 13.26 -5.86 15.99
C THR A 635 11.95 -6.55 15.57
N LEU A 636 10.99 -5.83 15.00
CA LEU A 636 9.82 -6.40 14.32
C LEU A 636 10.17 -6.93 12.91
N PRO A 637 9.31 -7.78 12.31
CA PRO A 637 9.39 -8.10 10.87
C PRO A 637 9.26 -6.85 10.01
N GLY A 638 9.80 -6.87 8.80
CA GLY A 638 9.74 -5.76 7.86
C GLY A 638 11.01 -4.92 7.84
N SER A 639 10.97 -3.81 7.14
CA SER A 639 12.11 -2.94 6.83
C SER A 639 12.12 -1.73 7.76
N PRO A 640 13.04 -1.63 8.72
CA PRO A 640 13.16 -0.44 9.55
C PRO A 640 13.64 0.75 8.72
N MET A 641 13.01 1.91 8.90
CA MET A 641 13.43 3.16 8.29
C MET A 641 13.87 4.16 9.37
N VAL A 642 15.01 4.79 9.13
CA VAL A 642 15.55 5.86 9.96
C VAL A 642 15.54 7.16 9.15
N TYR A 643 14.82 8.16 9.61
CA TYR A 643 14.84 9.49 9.00
C TYR A 643 16.09 10.27 9.43
N ALA A 644 16.86 10.77 8.47
CA ALA A 644 18.13 11.48 8.71
C ALA A 644 18.01 12.55 9.80
N GLY A 645 18.84 12.41 10.83
CA GLY A 645 18.80 13.22 12.04
C GLY A 645 18.04 12.60 13.21
N GLN A 646 17.27 11.53 13.03
CA GLN A 646 16.71 10.72 14.11
C GLN A 646 17.84 10.21 15.02
N GLU A 647 18.88 9.64 14.42
CA GLU A 647 20.08 9.12 15.07
C GLU A 647 21.02 10.23 15.61
N ARG A 648 20.72 11.49 15.31
CA ARG A 648 21.46 12.67 15.75
C ARG A 648 20.68 13.54 16.74
N GLY A 649 19.41 13.20 16.99
CA GLY A 649 18.53 13.96 17.86
C GLY A 649 18.13 15.31 17.28
N ASN A 650 17.81 15.37 15.97
CA ASN A 650 17.19 16.53 15.36
C ASN A 650 15.81 16.79 16.01
N GLU A 651 15.46 18.06 16.17
CA GLU A 651 14.22 18.49 16.85
C GLU A 651 13.19 19.09 15.88
N THR A 652 13.57 19.34 14.63
CA THR A 652 12.69 19.93 13.60
C THR A 652 12.60 19.01 12.40
N THR A 653 11.38 18.83 11.87
CA THR A 653 11.05 17.84 10.82
C THR A 653 11.96 17.97 9.60
N ARG A 654 11.99 19.08 8.91
CA ARG A 654 12.83 19.32 7.72
C ARG A 654 14.06 20.18 8.02
N GLY A 655 14.44 20.24 9.31
CA GLY A 655 15.54 21.06 9.76
C GLY A 655 16.92 20.55 9.33
N PRO A 656 17.95 21.43 9.42
CA PRO A 656 19.30 21.06 9.00
C PRO A 656 19.86 19.93 9.86
N PHE A 657 20.58 19.01 9.22
CA PHE A 657 21.21 17.88 9.88
C PHE A 657 22.32 18.33 10.87
N ARG A 658 22.33 17.78 12.06
CA ARG A 658 23.22 18.19 13.17
C ARG A 658 24.59 17.52 13.09
N TRP A 659 25.42 17.89 12.12
CA TRP A 659 26.76 17.31 11.93
C TRP A 659 27.71 17.58 13.09
N HIS A 660 27.65 18.76 13.70
CA HIS A 660 28.66 19.23 14.68
C HIS A 660 28.22 19.03 16.12
N ASP A 661 26.93 19.12 16.42
CA ASP A 661 26.35 19.17 17.77
C ASP A 661 25.29 18.08 18.03
N GLY A 662 25.15 17.13 17.09
CA GLY A 662 24.20 16.02 17.25
C GLY A 662 24.64 15.02 18.33
N ASP A 663 23.69 14.24 18.79
CA ASP A 663 23.87 13.24 19.83
C ASP A 663 24.64 12.02 19.32
N THR A 664 25.89 11.86 19.73
CA THR A 664 26.73 10.74 19.32
C THR A 664 26.37 9.43 20.03
N ALA A 665 25.79 9.49 21.22
CA ALA A 665 25.36 8.29 21.92
C ALA A 665 24.11 7.69 21.24
N LEU A 666 23.23 8.53 20.75
CA LEU A 666 22.07 8.09 19.95
C LEU A 666 22.51 7.52 18.61
N THR A 667 23.54 8.10 17.96
CA THR A 667 24.13 7.53 16.74
C THR A 667 24.69 6.11 16.97
N GLU A 668 25.45 5.92 18.06
CA GLU A 668 25.99 4.58 18.41
C GLU A 668 24.86 3.59 18.75
N PHE A 669 23.77 4.05 19.35
CA PHE A 669 22.60 3.22 19.61
C PHE A 669 21.96 2.70 18.30
N HIS A 670 21.77 3.55 17.29
CA HIS A 670 21.24 3.12 15.98
C HIS A 670 22.21 2.17 15.26
N ARG A 671 23.53 2.43 15.32
CA ARG A 671 24.54 1.51 14.78
C ARG A 671 24.45 0.12 15.43
N GLU A 672 24.25 0.10 16.73
CA GLU A 672 24.11 -1.17 17.46
C GLU A 672 22.83 -1.91 17.08
N LEU A 673 21.70 -1.20 16.88
CA LEU A 673 20.47 -1.78 16.37
C LEU A 673 20.70 -2.43 14.99
N SER A 674 21.29 -1.71 14.03
CA SER A 674 21.63 -2.23 12.70
C SER A 674 22.53 -3.45 12.80
N ARG A 675 23.61 -3.37 13.61
CA ARG A 675 24.56 -4.45 13.80
C ARG A 675 23.91 -5.73 14.38
N VAL A 676 23.03 -5.57 15.38
CA VAL A 676 22.33 -6.73 15.99
C VAL A 676 21.37 -7.35 14.97
N ARG A 677 20.63 -6.53 14.22
CA ARG A 677 19.70 -6.99 13.19
C ARG A 677 20.42 -7.73 12.06
N GLU A 678 21.56 -7.20 11.57
CA GLU A 678 22.37 -7.84 10.55
C GLU A 678 22.94 -9.19 11.03
N ALA A 679 23.43 -9.24 12.27
CA ALA A 679 24.05 -10.44 12.85
C ALA A 679 23.03 -11.52 13.24
N GLU A 680 21.74 -11.18 13.39
CA GLU A 680 20.71 -12.08 13.90
C GLU A 680 19.58 -12.27 12.85
N PRO A 681 19.65 -13.33 12.03
CA PRO A 681 18.69 -13.56 10.96
C PRO A 681 17.23 -13.66 11.41
N LEU A 682 16.97 -14.05 12.67
CA LEU A 682 15.60 -14.14 13.19
C LEU A 682 14.94 -12.76 13.34
N LEU A 683 15.71 -11.68 13.43
CA LEU A 683 15.16 -10.31 13.44
C LEU A 683 14.72 -9.82 12.04
N ARG A 684 15.20 -10.51 10.99
CA ARG A 684 14.81 -10.25 9.60
C ARG A 684 13.72 -11.21 9.10
N ALA A 685 13.45 -12.28 9.83
CA ALA A 685 12.41 -13.26 9.49
C ALA A 685 11.01 -12.70 9.80
N ASP A 686 9.95 -13.28 9.22
CA ASP A 686 8.58 -12.79 9.35
C ASP A 686 7.90 -13.24 10.65
N GLY A 687 8.39 -14.30 11.26
CA GLY A 687 7.78 -14.88 12.46
C GLY A 687 7.92 -13.98 13.69
N VAL A 688 6.81 -13.46 14.19
CA VAL A 688 6.71 -12.73 15.46
C VAL A 688 5.57 -13.29 16.31
N ARG A 689 5.73 -13.32 17.63
CA ARG A 689 4.72 -13.82 18.55
C ARG A 689 4.70 -13.03 19.84
N PHE A 690 3.54 -12.44 20.15
CA PHE A 690 3.29 -11.74 21.41
C PHE A 690 2.68 -12.68 22.45
N ASP A 691 1.76 -13.55 22.05
CA ASP A 691 1.11 -14.51 22.92
C ASP A 691 2.13 -15.49 23.54
N GLY A 692 2.19 -15.49 24.85
CA GLY A 692 3.14 -16.31 25.61
C GLY A 692 4.43 -15.58 25.98
N ALA A 693 5.02 -14.77 25.11
CA ALA A 693 6.23 -13.99 25.41
C ALA A 693 6.01 -13.00 26.56
N ALA A 694 4.91 -12.25 26.51
CA ALA A 694 4.53 -11.34 27.61
C ALA A 694 4.26 -12.10 28.94
N ALA A 695 3.77 -13.34 28.87
CA ALA A 695 3.55 -14.17 30.06
C ALA A 695 4.86 -14.77 30.63
N GLU A 696 5.93 -14.85 29.84
CA GLU A 696 7.26 -15.33 30.26
C GLU A 696 8.13 -14.22 30.86
N VAL A 697 7.74 -12.95 30.68
CA VAL A 697 8.45 -11.78 31.20
C VAL A 697 7.69 -11.19 32.38
N GLU A 698 8.26 -11.28 33.57
CA GLU A 698 7.70 -10.67 34.78
C GLU A 698 8.46 -9.38 35.12
N VAL A 699 7.79 -8.23 35.07
CA VAL A 699 8.36 -6.95 35.53
C VAL A 699 8.41 -6.94 37.07
N ARG A 700 9.61 -7.08 37.63
CA ARG A 700 9.83 -7.09 39.08
C ARG A 700 10.04 -5.70 39.67
N HIS A 701 10.57 -4.78 38.85
CA HIS A 701 10.76 -3.38 39.18
C HIS A 701 10.63 -2.52 37.91
N GLY A 702 10.03 -1.36 38.03
CA GLY A 702 9.68 -0.47 36.93
C GLY A 702 8.17 -0.46 36.69
N ASP A 703 7.74 0.22 35.64
CA ASP A 703 6.34 0.31 35.25
C ASP A 703 5.99 -0.77 34.21
N PRO A 704 5.15 -1.77 34.54
CA PRO A 704 4.81 -2.84 33.61
C PRO A 704 4.02 -2.35 32.38
N GLU A 705 3.28 -1.23 32.46
CA GLU A 705 2.56 -0.66 31.30
C GLU A 705 3.52 -0.03 30.27
N ARG A 706 4.79 0.19 30.64
CA ARG A 706 5.83 0.73 29.76
C ARG A 706 6.79 -0.33 29.22
N VAL A 707 6.56 -1.62 29.51
CA VAL A 707 7.40 -2.73 29.03
C VAL A 707 6.61 -3.64 28.13
N THR A 708 7.13 -3.91 26.93
CA THR A 708 6.60 -4.91 26.03
C THR A 708 7.61 -6.03 25.78
N ALA A 709 7.12 -7.22 25.42
CA ALA A 709 7.96 -8.35 25.08
C ALA A 709 7.32 -9.21 23.99
N TYR A 710 8.15 -9.69 23.05
CA TYR A 710 7.72 -10.60 21.97
C TYR A 710 8.84 -11.52 21.54
N GLU A 711 8.47 -12.65 20.96
CA GLU A 711 9.40 -13.60 20.36
C GLU A 711 9.57 -13.36 18.88
N ARG A 712 10.82 -13.53 18.42
CA ARG A 712 11.18 -13.64 17.01
C ARG A 712 11.53 -15.10 16.71
N ARG A 713 10.96 -15.63 15.62
CA ARG A 713 11.12 -17.03 15.18
C ARG A 713 11.33 -17.07 13.66
N ALA A 714 11.82 -18.20 13.16
CA ALA A 714 11.66 -18.51 11.74
C ALA A 714 10.15 -18.63 11.42
N SER A 715 9.75 -18.30 10.20
CA SER A 715 8.35 -18.50 9.77
C SER A 715 7.98 -20.00 9.90
N ASP A 716 6.71 -20.29 10.19
CA ASP A 716 6.22 -21.65 10.38
C ASP A 716 6.45 -22.53 9.13
N ALA A 717 6.44 -21.95 7.93
CA ALA A 717 6.78 -22.63 6.66
C ALA A 717 8.23 -23.15 6.61
N VAL A 718 9.16 -22.51 7.29
CA VAL A 718 10.58 -22.92 7.36
C VAL A 718 10.82 -23.89 8.52
N ALA A 719 10.01 -23.84 9.57
CA ALA A 719 10.14 -24.68 10.77
C ALA A 719 9.85 -26.17 10.50
N ASP A 720 8.90 -26.49 9.61
CA ASP A 720 8.52 -27.88 9.26
C ASP A 720 9.62 -28.64 8.51
N SER A 721 10.61 -27.96 7.95
CA SER A 721 11.72 -28.56 7.20
C SER A 721 12.93 -28.92 8.07
N ARG A 722 12.98 -28.58 9.36
CA ARG A 722 14.08 -28.80 10.27
C ARG A 722 13.72 -29.77 11.41
N SER A 723 14.46 -30.86 11.55
CA SER A 723 14.30 -31.93 12.52
C SER A 723 14.32 -31.47 13.98
N ASP A 724 13.47 -32.07 14.82
CA ASP A 724 13.50 -32.39 16.27
C ASP A 724 14.35 -31.54 17.26
N SER A 725 14.78 -30.33 16.93
CA SER A 725 15.37 -29.39 17.87
C SER A 725 14.35 -28.31 18.20
N THR A 726 14.27 -27.87 19.45
CA THR A 726 13.52 -26.69 19.88
C THR A 726 13.74 -25.58 18.85
N PRO A 727 12.69 -24.98 18.28
CA PRO A 727 12.88 -23.92 17.27
C PRO A 727 13.73 -22.80 17.87
N ASP A 728 14.75 -22.36 17.11
CA ASP A 728 15.56 -21.20 17.48
C ASP A 728 14.65 -20.00 17.68
N ARG A 729 14.69 -19.39 18.85
CA ARG A 729 13.89 -18.21 19.18
C ARG A 729 14.74 -17.10 19.76
N ARG A 730 14.29 -15.86 19.60
CA ARG A 730 14.83 -14.70 20.32
C ARG A 730 13.69 -14.02 21.07
N LEU A 731 13.94 -13.69 22.33
CA LEU A 731 13.00 -12.90 23.11
C LEU A 731 13.48 -11.45 23.11
N VAL A 732 12.65 -10.56 22.61
CA VAL A 732 12.86 -9.11 22.62
C VAL A 732 12.09 -8.54 23.79
N VAL A 733 12.75 -7.70 24.61
CA VAL A 733 12.12 -6.94 25.70
C VAL A 733 12.45 -5.46 25.50
N ILE A 734 11.44 -4.60 25.48
CA ILE A 734 11.59 -3.16 25.25
C ILE A 734 10.92 -2.39 26.38
N ASN A 735 11.63 -1.39 26.90
CA ASN A 735 11.19 -0.50 27.96
C ASN A 735 11.06 0.93 27.44
N PHE A 736 9.86 1.50 27.48
CA PHE A 736 9.53 2.87 27.09
C PHE A 736 9.60 3.88 28.25
N ALA A 737 9.95 3.42 29.46
CA ALA A 737 10.05 4.30 30.61
C ALA A 737 11.42 4.99 30.68
N ASP A 738 11.46 6.16 31.31
CA ASP A 738 12.72 6.88 31.60
C ASP A 738 13.62 6.14 32.60
N GLU A 739 13.06 5.28 33.41
CA GLU A 739 13.78 4.51 34.43
C GLU A 739 13.97 3.04 33.95
N PRO A 740 15.13 2.43 34.22
CA PRO A 740 15.37 1.04 33.86
C PRO A 740 14.36 0.07 34.48
N ALA A 741 13.89 -0.88 33.73
CA ALA A 741 13.05 -1.96 34.23
C ALA A 741 13.89 -3.17 34.65
N THR A 742 13.53 -3.84 35.74
CA THR A 742 14.09 -5.13 36.12
C THR A 742 13.06 -6.21 35.81
N VAL A 743 13.41 -7.14 34.91
CA VAL A 743 12.52 -8.21 34.45
C VAL A 743 13.07 -9.58 34.82
N ALA A 744 12.19 -10.53 35.09
CA ALA A 744 12.52 -11.96 35.11
C ALA A 744 12.18 -12.53 33.73
N VAL A 745 13.07 -13.33 33.19
CA VAL A 745 12.96 -13.94 31.86
C VAL A 745 13.32 -15.42 31.96
N PRO A 746 12.96 -16.27 30.98
CA PRO A 746 13.27 -17.72 30.98
C PRO A 746 14.77 -18.02 31.20
N ASP A 747 15.04 -19.10 31.94
CA ASP A 747 16.42 -19.47 32.35
C ASP A 747 17.30 -19.90 31.19
N GLU A 748 16.70 -20.44 30.10
CA GLU A 748 17.40 -20.87 28.90
C GLU A 748 17.96 -19.75 28.04
N LEU A 749 17.46 -18.50 28.20
CA LEU A 749 17.93 -17.34 27.45
C LEU A 749 19.03 -16.63 28.26
N GLU A 750 20.28 -16.99 27.97
CA GLU A 750 21.43 -16.62 28.83
C GLU A 750 22.15 -15.34 28.40
N ARG A 751 21.98 -14.90 27.15
CA ARG A 751 22.78 -13.82 26.57
C ARG A 751 21.90 -12.72 25.99
N ASP A 752 22.18 -11.48 26.33
CA ASP A 752 21.69 -10.30 25.65
C ASP A 752 22.62 -9.95 24.47
N LEU A 753 22.09 -10.00 23.25
CA LEU A 753 22.82 -9.70 22.01
C LEU A 753 23.08 -8.21 21.83
N PHE A 754 22.24 -7.36 22.41
CA PHE A 754 22.36 -5.90 22.33
C PHE A 754 23.42 -5.38 23.31
N ALA A 755 23.31 -5.69 24.58
CA ALA A 755 24.28 -5.24 25.56
C ALA A 755 25.56 -6.07 25.61
N GLY A 756 25.59 -7.25 25.00
CA GLY A 756 26.73 -8.16 25.01
C GLY A 756 27.01 -8.79 26.36
N GLU A 757 26.19 -8.55 27.35
CA GLU A 757 26.33 -9.02 28.73
C GLU A 757 25.67 -10.38 28.93
N ARG A 758 26.24 -11.18 29.83
CA ARG A 758 25.58 -12.36 30.35
C ARG A 758 24.65 -11.96 31.48
N ARG A 759 23.45 -12.51 31.45
CA ARG A 759 22.49 -12.43 32.54
C ARG A 759 23.14 -12.74 33.89
N VAL A 760 22.79 -11.96 34.89
CA VAL A 760 23.23 -12.20 36.29
C VAL A 760 22.05 -12.72 37.11
N GLY A 761 21.97 -14.06 37.23
CA GLY A 761 20.89 -14.71 37.99
C GLY A 761 19.54 -14.71 37.22
N GLU A 762 18.44 -14.71 37.98
CA GLU A 762 17.05 -14.77 37.42
C GLU A 762 16.50 -13.40 36.94
N SER A 763 17.28 -12.34 36.99
CA SER A 763 16.80 -10.98 36.66
C SER A 763 17.72 -10.31 35.65
N LEU A 764 17.11 -9.56 34.73
CA LEU A 764 17.75 -8.71 33.74
C LEU A 764 17.34 -7.26 33.99
N VAL A 765 18.28 -6.34 33.87
CA VAL A 765 17.99 -4.90 33.85
C VAL A 765 17.90 -4.47 32.39
N VAL A 766 16.79 -3.88 31.98
CA VAL A 766 16.54 -3.39 30.66
C VAL A 766 16.43 -1.86 30.72
N ASP A 767 17.45 -1.20 30.21
CA ASP A 767 17.43 0.26 30.09
C ASP A 767 16.41 0.66 29.00
N THR A 768 16.61 0.20 27.77
CA THR A 768 15.71 0.45 26.63
C THR A 768 15.33 -0.85 25.93
N VAL A 769 16.29 -1.66 25.50
CA VAL A 769 16.07 -2.90 24.75
C VAL A 769 17.00 -4.01 25.17
N ALA A 770 16.50 -5.23 25.18
CA ALA A 770 17.28 -6.46 25.29
C ALA A 770 16.80 -7.46 24.22
N VAL A 771 17.74 -8.12 23.55
CA VAL A 771 17.50 -9.19 22.57
C VAL A 771 18.17 -10.45 23.11
N LEU A 772 17.38 -11.38 23.62
CA LEU A 772 17.86 -12.55 24.35
C LEU A 772 17.95 -13.79 23.46
N ALA A 773 19.08 -14.50 23.55
CA ALA A 773 19.40 -15.72 22.83
C ALA A 773 19.73 -16.88 23.78
#